data_1f4ed544e214e9e9b362f4a63fb1b00b
#
_entry.id   1f4ed544e214e9e9b362f4a63fb1b00b
#
_cell.length_a   1.000
_cell.length_b   1.000
_cell.length_c   1.000
_cell.angle_alpha   90.00
_cell.angle_beta   90.00
_cell.angle_gamma   90.00
#
_symmetry.space_group_name_H-M   'P 1'
#
loop_
_entity.id
_entity.type
_entity.pdbx_description
1 polymer ?
#
loop_
_entity_poly.entity_id
_entity_poly.type
_entity_poly.pdbx_seq_one_letter_code
_entity_poly.pdbx_strand_id
1 'polypeptide(L)'
;MIKRIIVLSILALSTIFLGCSAPIPEPVKVEVSNKNIDFQKDVKPILDKRCVTCHSCYNSPCQAKMSSFEGIDRGGSKLLVYDAMRLKAVNPTRLFIDAKTTKGWRKKGFYSLTQKFDANASYNDSIMIHMLYDKKMHPEIIGSYRPETDELVCPRNKEEMGEYLEDKPNHGMPYGFPAIKDKEYNTLAQWLAQGAKGPTAKQQEKLTTPSKEAQKEIDKWESFLNQTDPKHSVTARYLYEHLFLAHWYFPHAKGEFFEIVRSKTPSPEPIDVIATLRPFDDPKVDKFYYRLQKIHSTIVHKTHMVVKFDDDKLSRIKELFIKPKWTQKPHYISYETKLSANPFIAYYQIPIRSRYQFLLDNSKYVVMTFIRGPVCRGQMALNVIHDHFWVMFKDPDYDISVSNEGFILGQAENLSMPIESSSQNILDTFSDAYREKYERYFYEKEHMYANLYPNGQGLESIWKGDRPEDAPILTIYRHFDSASVHKGVIGELPRTAWVIDYPQFERIYYALVAGYDVFGNISHQTNIRRYMDFLRLEGELNFLSYMPKEDRLPMLKSWYIGDDDVQDQETLPNLSRPTPIKYKTKYPKGEFIEHVVENHILKSTNIKFDDINYFREYQRPPKMPKSFKTMEDIKNAARSLTAPGTGFLEHVTANDVNTMFVRIIMPDKKSFAATIVVNRWHDNVNSLFGEDDRLDSSKDTLDFIRGYVGSYPNSFAVVHYKDLPDFFNIIKNFDESEDAQKRFGKYFIGRSDKNFWQTYDWFQNDFNKQDPINSGLFDLNRYYRK
;
A
#
# COMPACT_ATOMS: atom_id res chain seq x y z
N MET A 1 54.29 45.84 10.03
CA MET A 1 53.87 45.09 8.85
C MET A 1 52.79 43.99 9.19
N ILE A 2 53.02 43.13 10.15
CA ILE A 2 52.13 42.00 10.51
C ILE A 2 50.70 42.45 10.92
N LYS A 3 50.51 43.53 11.69
CA LYS A 3 49.19 44.05 12.06
C LYS A 3 48.37 44.60 10.88
N ARG A 4 49.00 45.09 9.81
CA ARG A 4 48.27 45.51 8.59
C ARG A 4 47.85 44.33 7.71
N ILE A 5 48.65 43.25 7.71
CA ILE A 5 48.29 41.98 6.99
C ILE A 5 47.12 41.28 7.66
N ILE A 6 47.07 41.24 8.99
CA ILE A 6 45.97 40.64 9.74
C ILE A 6 44.66 41.40 9.54
N VAL A 7 44.67 42.74 9.51
CA VAL A 7 43.49 43.57 9.27
C VAL A 7 42.99 43.42 7.83
N LEU A 8 43.90 43.33 6.83
CA LEU A 8 43.54 43.07 5.45
C LEU A 8 43.00 41.64 5.23
N SER A 9 43.53 40.65 5.95
CA SER A 9 43.01 39.29 5.91
C SER A 9 41.64 39.17 6.57
N ILE A 10 41.37 39.89 7.66
CA ILE A 10 40.05 39.94 8.31
C ILE A 10 39.04 40.69 7.45
N LEU A 11 39.45 41.79 6.77
CA LEU A 11 38.56 42.46 5.81
C LEU A 11 38.30 41.61 4.54
N ALA A 12 39.29 40.89 4.04
CA ALA A 12 39.10 39.97 2.91
C ALA A 12 38.23 38.72 3.30
N LEU A 13 38.36 38.20 4.52
CA LEU A 13 37.44 37.18 5.02
C LEU A 13 36.03 37.71 5.26
N SER A 14 35.84 38.93 5.72
CA SER A 14 34.51 39.51 5.88
C SER A 14 33.81 39.88 4.57
N THR A 15 34.54 40.09 3.48
CA THR A 15 33.95 40.27 2.14
C THR A 15 33.63 38.96 1.42
N ILE A 16 34.22 37.83 1.85
CA ILE A 16 33.88 36.49 1.34
C ILE A 16 32.58 35.98 2.00
N PHE A 17 32.18 36.52 3.16
CA PHE A 17 30.89 36.20 3.83
C PHE A 17 29.73 37.14 3.47
N LEU A 18 29.89 38.03 2.50
CA LEU A 18 28.75 38.58 1.77
C LEU A 18 28.28 37.49 0.81
N GLY A 19 27.70 36.43 1.40
CA GLY A 19 27.07 35.35 0.66
C GLY A 19 26.06 35.97 -0.30
N CYS A 20 26.11 35.59 -1.56
CA CYS A 20 25.00 35.80 -2.47
C CYS A 20 23.75 35.18 -1.79
N SER A 21 22.95 36.01 -1.13
CA SER A 21 21.62 35.58 -0.76
C SER A 21 20.88 35.29 -2.06
N ALA A 22 20.29 34.10 -2.17
CA ALA A 22 19.49 33.78 -3.33
C ALA A 22 18.46 34.89 -3.58
N PRO A 23 18.19 35.24 -4.83
CA PRO A 23 17.27 36.30 -5.15
C PRO A 23 15.86 35.94 -4.60
N ILE A 24 15.26 36.89 -3.88
CA ILE A 24 13.87 36.74 -3.43
C ILE A 24 12.97 36.77 -4.66
N PRO A 25 12.14 35.75 -4.90
CA PRO A 25 11.26 35.71 -6.06
C PRO A 25 10.25 36.87 -6.04
N GLU A 26 10.05 37.51 -7.18
CA GLU A 26 9.07 38.57 -7.29
C GLU A 26 7.64 38.02 -7.17
N PRO A 27 6.71 38.77 -6.56
CA PRO A 27 5.32 38.35 -6.46
C PRO A 27 4.69 38.13 -7.84
N VAL A 28 3.97 37.02 -7.98
CA VAL A 28 3.29 36.68 -9.22
C VAL A 28 2.06 37.57 -9.42
N LYS A 29 2.05 38.38 -10.50
CA LYS A 29 0.92 39.22 -10.86
C LYS A 29 -0.24 38.35 -11.34
N VAL A 30 -1.41 38.49 -10.71
CA VAL A 30 -2.63 37.81 -11.08
C VAL A 30 -3.73 38.85 -11.32
N GLU A 31 -4.26 38.91 -12.54
CA GLU A 31 -5.42 39.75 -12.82
C GLU A 31 -6.66 39.16 -12.18
N VAL A 32 -7.19 39.84 -11.16
CA VAL A 32 -8.39 39.37 -10.44
C VAL A 32 -9.65 39.71 -11.22
N SER A 33 -10.37 38.71 -11.66
CA SER A 33 -11.67 38.88 -12.29
C SER A 33 -12.78 39.05 -11.25
N ASN A 34 -13.91 39.65 -11.64
CA ASN A 34 -15.09 39.77 -10.79
C ASN A 34 -15.82 38.42 -10.60
N LYS A 35 -15.42 37.36 -11.28
CA LYS A 35 -16.00 36.05 -11.15
C LYS A 35 -15.54 35.42 -9.81
N ASN A 36 -16.49 35.15 -8.93
CA ASN A 36 -16.19 34.40 -7.71
C ASN A 36 -15.84 32.94 -8.04
N ILE A 37 -14.70 32.47 -7.60
CA ILE A 37 -14.23 31.08 -7.82
C ILE A 37 -14.70 30.21 -6.65
N ASP A 38 -15.54 29.22 -6.95
CA ASP A 38 -16.04 28.26 -5.98
C ASP A 38 -15.07 27.07 -5.83
N PHE A 39 -14.70 26.78 -4.59
CA PHE A 39 -13.74 25.69 -4.32
C PHE A 39 -14.22 24.34 -4.85
N GLN A 40 -15.46 23.97 -4.56
CA GLN A 40 -15.98 22.64 -4.93
C GLN A 40 -16.23 22.47 -6.43
N LYS A 41 -16.67 23.54 -7.09
CA LYS A 41 -17.05 23.49 -8.51
C LYS A 41 -15.91 23.78 -9.46
N ASP A 42 -15.07 24.76 -9.12
CA ASP A 42 -14.06 25.28 -10.04
C ASP A 42 -12.64 24.76 -9.69
N VAL A 43 -12.28 24.67 -8.40
CA VAL A 43 -10.92 24.36 -7.92
C VAL A 43 -10.70 22.87 -7.70
N LYS A 44 -11.56 22.23 -6.89
CA LYS A 44 -11.43 20.84 -6.49
C LYS A 44 -11.27 19.87 -7.67
N PRO A 45 -12.01 20.00 -8.79
CA PRO A 45 -11.83 19.11 -9.94
C PRO A 45 -10.46 19.24 -10.62
N ILE A 46 -9.83 20.42 -10.55
CA ILE A 46 -8.46 20.62 -11.05
C ILE A 46 -7.45 19.97 -10.11
N LEU A 47 -7.58 20.22 -8.80
CA LEU A 47 -6.70 19.62 -7.81
C LEU A 47 -6.74 18.10 -7.88
N ASP A 48 -7.92 17.50 -7.98
CA ASP A 48 -8.08 16.05 -8.07
C ASP A 48 -7.35 15.45 -9.28
N LYS A 49 -7.39 16.12 -10.40
CA LYS A 49 -6.79 15.60 -11.64
C LYS A 49 -5.30 15.89 -11.78
N ARG A 50 -4.75 16.92 -11.10
CA ARG A 50 -3.41 17.43 -11.37
C ARG A 50 -2.50 17.47 -10.15
N CYS A 51 -3.07 17.51 -8.94
CA CYS A 51 -2.30 17.69 -7.71
C CYS A 51 -2.44 16.49 -6.76
N VAL A 52 -3.66 16.02 -6.54
CA VAL A 52 -3.94 14.90 -5.62
C VAL A 52 -3.25 13.62 -6.05
N THR A 53 -3.02 13.45 -7.36
CA THR A 53 -2.26 12.31 -7.93
C THR A 53 -0.86 12.13 -7.33
N CYS A 54 -0.29 13.18 -6.72
CA CYS A 54 0.98 13.14 -5.99
C CYS A 54 0.82 13.57 -4.52
N HIS A 55 -0.16 14.44 -4.23
CA HIS A 55 -0.38 15.09 -2.94
C HIS A 55 -1.62 14.55 -2.23
N SER A 56 -1.67 13.24 -1.96
CA SER A 56 -2.84 12.60 -1.35
C SER A 56 -2.56 11.80 -0.09
N CYS A 57 -1.37 11.25 0.06
CA CYS A 57 -1.03 10.34 1.15
C CYS A 57 -0.44 11.04 2.38
N TYR A 58 -0.26 10.33 3.47
CA TYR A 58 0.40 10.87 4.67
C TYR A 58 1.81 11.36 4.37
N ASN A 59 2.57 10.58 3.62
CA ASN A 59 3.93 10.87 3.23
C ASN A 59 4.06 11.41 1.79
N SER A 60 3.04 12.11 1.31
CA SER A 60 3.15 12.91 0.08
C SER A 60 4.27 13.95 0.20
N PRO A 61 4.81 14.43 -0.92
CA PRO A 61 5.83 15.48 -0.88
C PRO A 61 5.41 16.63 0.05
N CYS A 62 6.31 17.02 0.97
CA CYS A 62 6.06 18.04 2.00
C CYS A 62 4.89 17.76 2.94
N GLN A 63 4.40 16.53 3.04
CA GLN A 63 3.12 16.22 3.68
C GLN A 63 1.93 17.05 3.17
N ALA A 64 2.04 17.70 2.02
CA ALA A 64 0.99 18.51 1.43
C ALA A 64 -0.14 17.62 0.89
N LYS A 65 -1.17 17.40 1.69
CA LYS A 65 -2.31 16.54 1.32
C LYS A 65 -3.44 17.40 0.74
N MET A 66 -3.58 17.39 -0.59
CA MET A 66 -4.52 18.25 -1.33
C MET A 66 -5.88 17.59 -1.63
N SER A 67 -6.14 16.42 -1.03
CA SER A 67 -7.37 15.64 -1.27
C SER A 67 -8.64 16.27 -0.67
N SER A 68 -8.49 17.26 0.22
CA SER A 68 -9.58 18.07 0.78
C SER A 68 -9.12 19.50 1.07
N PHE A 69 -10.06 20.40 1.37
CA PHE A 69 -9.71 21.76 1.74
C PHE A 69 -8.93 21.81 3.06
N GLU A 70 -9.31 20.99 4.03
CA GLU A 70 -8.63 20.91 5.33
C GLU A 70 -7.16 20.48 5.17
N GLY A 71 -6.86 19.64 4.17
CA GLY A 71 -5.48 19.27 3.87
C GLY A 71 -4.67 20.41 3.28
N ILE A 72 -5.28 21.23 2.44
CA ILE A 72 -4.66 22.45 1.88
C ILE A 72 -4.46 23.50 2.99
N ASP A 73 -5.45 23.72 3.85
CA ASP A 73 -5.35 24.63 5.00
C ASP A 73 -4.30 24.14 6.01
N ARG A 74 -4.18 22.83 6.22
CA ARG A 74 -3.08 22.24 6.98
C ARG A 74 -1.74 22.73 6.45
N GLY A 75 -1.54 22.71 5.15
CA GLY A 75 -0.34 23.16 4.49
C GLY A 75 0.75 22.10 4.38
N GLY A 76 2.01 22.54 4.32
CA GLY A 76 3.20 21.71 4.18
C GLY A 76 4.02 21.56 5.45
N SER A 77 4.88 20.56 5.51
CA SER A 77 5.83 20.31 6.59
C SER A 77 7.12 19.71 6.03
N LYS A 78 8.26 20.04 6.62
CA LYS A 78 9.56 19.40 6.32
C LYS A 78 9.76 18.09 7.11
N LEU A 79 8.89 17.77 8.06
CA LEU A 79 8.93 16.53 8.81
C LEU A 79 8.56 15.36 7.89
N LEU A 80 9.39 14.33 7.83
CA LEU A 80 9.06 13.09 7.15
C LEU A 80 8.14 12.25 8.05
N VAL A 81 7.08 11.67 7.48
CA VAL A 81 6.20 10.73 8.20
C VAL A 81 6.95 9.43 8.43
N TYR A 82 7.39 8.80 7.35
CA TYR A 82 8.19 7.59 7.39
C TYR A 82 9.67 7.94 7.16
N ASP A 83 10.51 7.54 8.11
CA ASP A 83 11.96 7.73 8.04
C ASP A 83 12.62 6.55 8.77
N ALA A 84 13.19 5.63 8.00
CA ALA A 84 13.80 4.41 8.51
C ALA A 84 15.07 4.66 9.37
N MET A 85 15.67 5.85 9.27
CA MET A 85 16.89 6.22 10.01
C MET A 85 16.63 7.13 11.20
N ARG A 86 15.38 7.43 11.49
CA ARG A 86 15.00 8.36 12.57
C ARG A 86 15.40 7.83 13.95
N LEU A 87 16.19 8.60 14.67
CA LEU A 87 16.68 8.21 16.00
C LEU A 87 15.62 8.35 17.11
N LYS A 88 14.70 9.30 16.99
CA LYS A 88 13.62 9.56 17.97
C LYS A 88 12.28 9.61 17.26
N ALA A 89 11.28 8.95 17.82
CA ALA A 89 9.92 9.03 17.31
C ALA A 89 9.40 10.47 17.35
N VAL A 90 8.52 10.79 16.41
CA VAL A 90 7.89 12.12 16.29
C VAL A 90 6.40 12.04 16.51
N ASN A 91 5.79 13.16 16.90
CA ASN A 91 4.35 13.21 17.12
C ASN A 91 3.58 13.02 15.82
N PRO A 92 2.51 12.24 15.83
CA PRO A 92 1.66 12.03 14.65
C PRO A 92 1.11 13.33 14.07
N THR A 93 0.95 13.32 12.73
CA THR A 93 0.45 14.45 11.94
C THR A 93 -0.68 14.05 10.99
N ARG A 94 -1.54 13.10 11.42
CA ARG A 94 -2.64 12.56 10.61
C ARG A 94 -3.74 13.61 10.47
N LEU A 95 -4.09 13.91 9.23
CA LEU A 95 -5.18 14.84 8.92
C LEU A 95 -6.50 14.32 9.50
N PHE A 96 -7.34 15.22 10.02
CA PHE A 96 -8.61 14.99 10.73
C PHE A 96 -8.49 14.40 12.14
N ILE A 97 -7.31 13.89 12.53
CA ILE A 97 -7.09 13.18 13.79
C ILE A 97 -6.26 14.02 14.77
N ASP A 98 -5.03 14.40 14.40
CA ASP A 98 -4.03 14.91 15.33
C ASP A 98 -4.07 16.43 15.54
N ALA A 99 -4.79 17.16 14.71
CA ALA A 99 -5.21 18.54 14.92
C ALA A 99 -6.47 18.85 14.09
N LYS A 100 -7.31 19.78 14.60
CA LYS A 100 -8.61 20.11 14.02
C LYS A 100 -8.68 21.56 13.49
N THR A 101 -7.65 22.37 13.75
CA THR A 101 -7.64 23.80 13.39
C THR A 101 -6.33 24.18 12.74
N THR A 102 -6.36 25.21 11.89
CA THR A 102 -5.17 25.82 11.29
C THR A 102 -4.13 26.18 12.36
N LYS A 103 -4.57 26.82 13.47
CA LYS A 103 -3.67 27.15 14.61
C LYS A 103 -3.02 25.91 15.21
N GLY A 104 -3.76 24.78 15.31
CA GLY A 104 -3.23 23.51 15.79
C GLY A 104 -2.13 22.98 14.87
N TRP A 105 -2.34 23.05 13.56
CA TRP A 105 -1.35 22.65 12.58
C TRP A 105 -0.10 23.53 12.58
N ARG A 106 -0.25 24.86 12.70
CA ARG A 106 0.90 25.78 12.85
C ARG A 106 1.73 25.45 14.09
N LYS A 107 1.11 25.05 15.21
CA LYS A 107 1.82 24.57 16.41
C LYS A 107 2.59 23.26 16.18
N LYS A 108 2.16 22.44 15.22
CA LYS A 108 2.85 21.20 14.80
C LYS A 108 3.93 21.44 13.71
N GLY A 109 4.24 22.70 13.39
CA GLY A 109 5.27 23.05 12.43
C GLY A 109 4.84 23.07 10.96
N PHE A 110 3.54 22.97 10.68
CA PHE A 110 3.02 23.13 9.32
C PHE A 110 3.00 24.61 8.93
N TYR A 111 3.35 24.89 7.68
CA TYR A 111 3.31 26.23 7.08
C TYR A 111 2.26 26.29 5.96
N SER A 112 1.77 27.49 5.68
CA SER A 112 0.72 27.67 4.66
C SER A 112 1.31 27.57 3.25
N LEU A 113 0.60 26.90 2.35
CA LEU A 113 0.91 26.83 0.93
C LEU A 113 0.22 27.93 0.11
N THR A 114 -0.87 28.49 0.64
CA THR A 114 -1.80 29.40 -0.07
C THR A 114 -1.76 30.82 0.43
N GLN A 115 -1.16 31.06 1.62
CA GLN A 115 -1.08 32.42 2.19
C GLN A 115 0.00 33.21 1.49
N LYS A 116 -0.27 34.51 1.23
CA LYS A 116 0.75 35.44 0.73
C LYS A 116 1.90 35.59 1.71
N PHE A 117 3.13 35.70 1.21
CA PHE A 117 4.29 36.00 2.03
C PHE A 117 4.21 37.40 2.63
N ASP A 118 3.77 38.37 1.83
CA ASP A 118 3.40 39.72 2.28
C ASP A 118 1.88 39.89 2.18
N ALA A 119 1.20 39.96 3.31
CA ALA A 119 -0.26 40.12 3.38
C ALA A 119 -0.76 41.41 2.70
N ASN A 120 0.07 42.44 2.66
CA ASN A 120 -0.26 43.75 2.10
C ASN A 120 0.10 43.85 0.60
N ALA A 121 0.80 42.87 0.03
CA ALA A 121 1.18 42.87 -1.38
C ALA A 121 -0.06 42.89 -2.29
N SER A 122 -0.04 43.69 -3.33
CA SER A 122 -1.08 43.71 -4.38
C SER A 122 -1.10 42.43 -5.22
N TYR A 123 0.00 41.69 -5.24
CA TYR A 123 0.17 40.41 -5.92
C TYR A 123 -0.01 39.24 -4.97
N ASN A 124 -0.34 38.06 -5.51
CA ASN A 124 -0.22 36.83 -4.75
C ASN A 124 1.22 36.31 -4.86
N ASP A 125 1.84 36.01 -3.73
CA ASP A 125 3.21 35.50 -3.62
C ASP A 125 3.28 34.24 -2.76
N SER A 126 2.18 33.48 -2.66
CA SER A 126 2.14 32.22 -1.95
C SER A 126 3.02 31.14 -2.60
N ILE A 127 3.43 30.15 -1.83
CA ILE A 127 4.23 29.00 -2.33
C ILE A 127 3.53 28.36 -3.55
N MET A 128 2.25 28.11 -3.45
CA MET A 128 1.49 27.43 -4.50
C MET A 128 1.49 28.21 -5.82
N ILE A 129 1.33 29.53 -5.78
CA ILE A 129 1.32 30.33 -7.02
C ILE A 129 2.72 30.38 -7.65
N HIS A 130 3.78 30.50 -6.86
CA HIS A 130 5.14 30.48 -7.38
C HIS A 130 5.45 29.16 -8.08
N MET A 131 5.10 28.03 -7.48
CA MET A 131 5.30 26.70 -8.07
C MET A 131 4.53 26.51 -9.38
N LEU A 132 3.29 26.99 -9.43
CA LEU A 132 2.46 26.93 -10.66
C LEU A 132 2.99 27.86 -11.75
N TYR A 133 3.42 29.06 -11.37
CA TYR A 133 3.95 30.06 -12.29
C TYR A 133 5.30 29.62 -12.86
N ASP A 134 6.20 29.11 -12.01
CA ASP A 134 7.49 28.58 -12.45
C ASP A 134 7.30 27.50 -13.53
N LYS A 135 6.42 26.52 -13.30
CA LYS A 135 6.11 25.48 -14.30
C LYS A 135 5.51 26.06 -15.59
N LYS A 136 4.72 27.10 -15.49
CA LYS A 136 4.17 27.78 -16.67
C LYS A 136 5.22 28.49 -17.48
N MET A 137 6.17 29.15 -16.83
CA MET A 137 7.27 29.91 -17.47
C MET A 137 8.39 28.98 -17.95
N HIS A 138 8.61 27.88 -17.26
CA HIS A 138 9.60 26.87 -17.56
C HIS A 138 8.96 25.51 -17.76
N PRO A 139 8.23 25.29 -18.86
CA PRO A 139 7.51 24.04 -19.11
C PRO A 139 8.43 22.84 -19.38
N GLU A 140 9.67 23.12 -19.74
CA GLU A 140 10.67 22.10 -20.07
C GLU A 140 10.95 21.19 -18.86
N ILE A 141 11.14 19.89 -19.10
CA ILE A 141 11.53 18.93 -18.08
C ILE A 141 13.00 18.58 -18.30
N ILE A 142 13.87 19.13 -17.47
CA ILE A 142 15.31 18.94 -17.54
C ILE A 142 15.76 17.90 -16.50
N GLY A 143 16.72 17.03 -16.89
CA GLY A 143 17.33 16.04 -16.01
C GLY A 143 16.48 14.77 -15.82
N SER A 144 16.93 13.89 -14.96
CA SER A 144 16.21 12.68 -14.58
C SER A 144 15.36 12.94 -13.33
N TYR A 145 14.13 12.43 -13.34
CA TYR A 145 13.29 12.40 -12.14
C TYR A 145 13.52 11.08 -11.41
N ARG A 146 13.98 11.16 -10.18
CA ARG A 146 14.18 10.00 -9.29
C ARG A 146 13.64 10.34 -7.91
N PRO A 147 12.37 10.04 -7.63
CA PRO A 147 11.72 10.43 -6.37
C PRO A 147 12.37 9.81 -5.13
N GLU A 148 13.18 8.76 -5.29
CA GLU A 148 13.93 8.15 -4.20
C GLU A 148 15.14 8.98 -3.78
N THR A 149 15.78 9.64 -4.74
CA THR A 149 16.99 10.45 -4.52
C THR A 149 16.67 11.93 -4.38
N ASP A 150 15.46 12.35 -4.80
CA ASP A 150 15.05 13.74 -4.72
C ASP A 150 14.55 14.08 -3.31
N GLU A 151 15.05 15.17 -2.77
CA GLU A 151 14.49 15.75 -1.56
C GLU A 151 13.09 16.30 -1.85
N LEU A 152 12.06 15.59 -1.38
CA LEU A 152 10.66 15.97 -1.56
C LEU A 152 10.22 17.01 -0.50
N VAL A 153 11.01 18.07 -0.36
CA VAL A 153 10.77 19.18 0.56
C VAL A 153 10.31 20.43 -0.19
N CYS A 154 9.42 21.20 0.43
CA CYS A 154 8.96 22.46 -0.12
C CYS A 154 9.57 23.64 0.65
N PRO A 155 9.75 24.79 0.00
CA PRO A 155 10.11 26.02 0.68
C PRO A 155 8.98 26.46 1.64
N ARG A 156 9.35 27.09 2.77
CA ARG A 156 8.42 27.56 3.80
C ARG A 156 8.08 29.04 3.69
N ASN A 157 8.99 29.79 3.11
CA ASN A 157 8.93 31.25 3.05
C ASN A 157 9.56 31.75 1.74
N LYS A 158 9.66 33.06 1.61
CA LYS A 158 10.10 33.73 0.39
C LYS A 158 11.58 33.52 0.10
N GLU A 159 12.40 33.51 1.14
CA GLU A 159 13.84 33.29 1.06
C GLU A 159 14.13 31.85 0.59
N GLU A 160 13.53 30.86 1.24
CA GLU A 160 13.65 29.45 0.83
C GLU A 160 13.07 29.20 -0.58
N MET A 161 12.06 29.95 -0.98
CA MET A 161 11.52 29.87 -2.35
C MET A 161 12.52 30.32 -3.39
N GLY A 162 13.25 31.41 -3.11
CA GLY A 162 14.29 31.91 -3.99
C GLY A 162 15.42 30.89 -4.18
N GLU A 163 15.97 30.37 -3.08
CA GLU A 163 16.96 29.29 -3.08
C GLU A 163 16.46 28.06 -3.84
N TYR A 164 15.22 27.64 -3.57
CA TYR A 164 14.63 26.48 -4.23
C TYR A 164 14.54 26.63 -5.75
N LEU A 165 14.10 27.79 -6.24
CA LEU A 165 13.96 28.05 -7.68
C LEU A 165 15.32 28.22 -8.37
N GLU A 166 16.33 28.70 -7.66
CA GLU A 166 17.70 28.82 -8.16
C GLU A 166 18.39 27.45 -8.25
N ASP A 167 18.33 26.66 -7.19
CA ASP A 167 18.97 25.34 -7.11
C ASP A 167 18.26 24.27 -7.98
N LYS A 168 16.96 24.43 -8.17
CA LYS A 168 16.10 23.45 -8.84
C LYS A 168 15.29 24.10 -9.97
N PRO A 169 15.97 24.61 -11.02
CA PRO A 169 15.28 25.21 -12.17
C PRO A 169 14.36 24.17 -12.81
N ASN A 170 13.14 24.58 -13.18
CA ASN A 170 12.10 23.74 -13.77
C ASN A 170 11.41 22.74 -12.79
N HIS A 171 11.56 22.95 -11.49
CA HIS A 171 10.88 22.15 -10.46
C HIS A 171 9.53 22.71 -10.03
N GLY A 172 8.93 23.58 -10.81
CA GLY A 172 7.56 24.03 -10.60
C GLY A 172 6.53 22.88 -10.66
N MET A 173 5.32 23.14 -10.18
CA MET A 173 4.24 22.16 -10.14
C MET A 173 3.30 22.21 -11.36
N PRO A 174 2.93 21.07 -11.93
CA PRO A 174 3.20 19.67 -11.50
C PRO A 174 4.65 19.24 -11.70
N TYR A 175 5.26 18.76 -10.63
CA TYR A 175 6.68 18.40 -10.63
C TYR A 175 7.00 17.27 -11.60
N GLY A 176 7.91 17.50 -12.52
CA GLY A 176 8.34 16.52 -13.53
C GLY A 176 7.26 16.15 -14.57
N PHE A 177 6.14 16.87 -14.65
CA PHE A 177 5.06 16.66 -15.64
C PHE A 177 4.78 17.92 -16.45
N PRO A 178 4.02 17.81 -17.58
CA PRO A 178 3.64 18.99 -18.36
C PRO A 178 2.85 19.98 -17.53
N ALA A 179 3.01 21.26 -17.84
CA ALA A 179 2.23 22.31 -17.22
C ALA A 179 0.72 22.03 -17.39
N ILE A 180 -0.06 22.45 -16.42
CA ILE A 180 -1.52 22.40 -16.50
C ILE A 180 -2.02 23.39 -17.59
N LYS A 181 -3.21 23.16 -18.10
CA LYS A 181 -3.78 24.05 -19.14
C LYS A 181 -3.97 25.46 -18.61
N ASP A 182 -3.82 26.46 -19.48
CA ASP A 182 -3.99 27.88 -19.10
C ASP A 182 -5.30 28.14 -18.37
N LYS A 183 -6.40 27.50 -18.77
CA LYS A 183 -7.70 27.63 -18.08
C LYS A 183 -7.63 27.09 -16.64
N GLU A 184 -6.95 25.95 -16.42
CA GLU A 184 -6.76 25.36 -15.09
C GLU A 184 -5.86 26.27 -14.24
N TYR A 185 -4.72 26.73 -14.81
CA TYR A 185 -3.83 27.70 -14.16
C TYR A 185 -4.55 28.98 -13.75
N ASN A 186 -5.27 29.62 -14.68
CA ASN A 186 -5.98 30.86 -14.41
C ASN A 186 -7.04 30.70 -13.32
N THR A 187 -7.75 29.56 -13.29
CA THR A 187 -8.72 29.26 -12.23
C THR A 187 -8.05 29.16 -10.86
N LEU A 188 -6.93 28.45 -10.75
CA LEU A 188 -6.18 28.32 -9.49
C LEU A 188 -5.57 29.66 -9.07
N ALA A 189 -4.99 30.40 -10.01
CA ALA A 189 -4.43 31.72 -9.74
C ALA A 189 -5.48 32.72 -9.25
N GLN A 190 -6.66 32.75 -9.87
CA GLN A 190 -7.79 33.57 -9.42
C GLN A 190 -8.28 33.19 -8.02
N TRP A 191 -8.41 31.88 -7.76
CA TRP A 191 -8.77 31.37 -6.44
C TRP A 191 -7.79 31.81 -5.36
N LEU A 192 -6.48 31.66 -5.61
CA LEU A 192 -5.41 32.09 -4.70
C LEU A 192 -5.47 33.62 -4.48
N ALA A 193 -5.65 34.41 -5.55
CA ALA A 193 -5.76 35.87 -5.48
C ALA A 193 -7.00 36.31 -4.67
N GLN A 194 -8.09 35.55 -4.70
CA GLN A 194 -9.31 35.78 -3.94
C GLN A 194 -9.23 35.30 -2.49
N GLY A 195 -8.04 34.87 -2.00
CA GLY A 195 -7.78 34.46 -0.64
C GLY A 195 -8.00 32.96 -0.37
N ALA A 196 -7.93 32.12 -1.42
CA ALA A 196 -8.00 30.66 -1.36
C ALA A 196 -9.15 30.13 -0.47
N LYS A 197 -10.34 30.64 -0.66
CA LYS A 197 -11.53 30.32 0.15
C LYS A 197 -11.91 28.86 -0.01
N GLY A 198 -12.26 28.22 1.09
CA GLY A 198 -12.77 26.84 1.13
C GLY A 198 -14.26 26.73 0.78
N PRO A 199 -14.82 25.53 0.95
CA PRO A 199 -16.25 25.32 0.79
C PRO A 199 -17.05 26.21 1.78
N THR A 200 -18.24 26.63 1.35
CA THR A 200 -19.19 27.30 2.25
C THR A 200 -19.66 26.32 3.32
N ALA A 201 -20.18 26.82 4.46
CA ALA A 201 -20.71 25.99 5.54
C ALA A 201 -21.72 24.94 5.02
N LYS A 202 -22.64 25.35 4.13
CA LYS A 202 -23.62 24.46 3.51
C LYS A 202 -22.99 23.38 2.61
N GLN A 203 -21.92 23.72 1.89
CA GLN A 203 -21.17 22.72 1.09
C GLN A 203 -20.42 21.75 2.00
N GLN A 204 -19.80 22.24 3.06
CA GLN A 204 -19.09 21.41 4.05
C GLN A 204 -20.05 20.45 4.73
N GLU A 205 -21.20 20.92 5.18
CA GLU A 205 -22.24 20.09 5.76
C GLU A 205 -22.67 18.97 4.79
N LYS A 206 -22.91 19.30 3.54
CA LYS A 206 -23.26 18.29 2.50
C LYS A 206 -22.16 17.26 2.27
N LEU A 207 -20.89 17.66 2.36
CA LEU A 207 -19.75 16.75 2.20
C LEU A 207 -19.63 15.76 3.36
N THR A 208 -19.86 16.23 4.57
CA THR A 208 -19.65 15.43 5.80
C THR A 208 -20.90 14.70 6.28
N THR A 209 -22.09 15.10 5.84
CA THR A 209 -23.35 14.44 6.22
C THR A 209 -23.60 13.21 5.36
N PRO A 210 -23.86 12.04 5.94
CA PRO A 210 -24.29 10.85 5.21
C PRO A 210 -25.63 11.05 4.47
N SER A 211 -25.85 10.33 3.40
CA SER A 211 -27.19 10.23 2.78
C SER A 211 -28.18 9.54 3.75
N LYS A 212 -29.46 9.68 3.51
CA LYS A 212 -30.49 9.04 4.33
C LYS A 212 -30.36 7.50 4.31
N GLU A 213 -29.98 6.94 3.19
CA GLU A 213 -29.71 5.53 2.98
C GLU A 213 -28.52 5.07 3.81
N ALA A 214 -27.41 5.83 3.76
CA ALA A 214 -26.22 5.54 4.57
C ALA A 214 -26.51 5.68 6.06
N GLN A 215 -27.25 6.70 6.48
CA GLN A 215 -27.55 6.95 7.90
C GLN A 215 -28.29 5.77 8.53
N LYS A 216 -29.24 5.14 7.81
CA LYS A 216 -29.94 3.93 8.29
C LYS A 216 -28.97 2.76 8.59
N GLU A 217 -28.00 2.57 7.71
CA GLU A 217 -26.98 1.54 7.92
C GLU A 217 -26.05 1.91 9.08
N ILE A 218 -25.63 3.17 9.14
CA ILE A 218 -24.81 3.70 10.25
C ILE A 218 -25.51 3.48 11.59
N ASP A 219 -26.78 3.87 11.73
CA ASP A 219 -27.54 3.72 12.98
C ASP A 219 -27.60 2.25 13.41
N LYS A 220 -27.77 1.34 12.49
CA LYS A 220 -27.80 -0.10 12.73
C LYS A 220 -26.45 -0.62 13.26
N TRP A 221 -25.35 -0.23 12.59
CA TRP A 221 -24.01 -0.67 12.96
C TRP A 221 -23.53 0.00 14.26
N GLU A 222 -23.76 1.31 14.45
CA GLU A 222 -23.39 2.01 15.68
C GLU A 222 -24.19 1.48 16.88
N SER A 223 -25.47 1.11 16.70
CA SER A 223 -26.27 0.46 17.73
C SER A 223 -25.68 -0.90 18.15
N PHE A 224 -25.17 -1.68 17.20
CA PHE A 224 -24.51 -2.95 17.51
C PHE A 224 -23.18 -2.75 18.22
N LEU A 225 -22.34 -1.85 17.71
CA LEU A 225 -20.97 -1.63 18.20
C LEU A 225 -20.93 -0.97 19.58
N ASN A 226 -21.98 -0.26 19.98
CA ASN A 226 -22.04 0.49 21.24
C ASN A 226 -22.88 -0.19 22.33
N GLN A 227 -23.22 -1.47 22.17
CA GLN A 227 -23.83 -2.24 23.26
C GLN A 227 -22.85 -2.40 24.42
N THR A 228 -23.38 -2.27 25.67
CA THR A 228 -22.54 -2.12 26.87
C THR A 228 -22.25 -3.41 27.60
N ASP A 229 -22.88 -4.54 27.24
CA ASP A 229 -22.49 -5.81 27.86
C ASP A 229 -21.09 -6.25 27.43
N PRO A 230 -20.36 -6.98 28.29
CA PRO A 230 -18.96 -7.34 28.01
C PRO A 230 -18.75 -8.06 26.68
N LYS A 231 -19.67 -8.92 26.27
CA LYS A 231 -19.53 -9.71 25.03
C LYS A 231 -19.56 -8.83 23.80
N HIS A 232 -20.52 -7.92 23.71
CA HIS A 232 -20.58 -6.96 22.61
C HIS A 232 -19.44 -5.95 22.66
N SER A 233 -19.09 -5.45 23.84
CA SER A 233 -18.00 -4.48 24.01
C SER A 233 -16.65 -5.04 23.54
N VAL A 234 -16.32 -6.28 23.93
CA VAL A 234 -15.08 -6.93 23.51
C VAL A 234 -15.12 -7.26 22.01
N THR A 235 -16.26 -7.69 21.49
CA THR A 235 -16.45 -7.90 20.04
C THR A 235 -16.26 -6.60 19.27
N ALA A 236 -16.88 -5.50 19.70
CA ALA A 236 -16.75 -4.22 19.02
C ALA A 236 -15.30 -3.71 19.02
N ARG A 237 -14.57 -3.92 20.11
CA ARG A 237 -13.15 -3.59 20.17
C ARG A 237 -12.32 -4.43 19.21
N TYR A 238 -12.54 -5.75 19.14
CA TYR A 238 -11.86 -6.64 18.20
C TYR A 238 -12.13 -6.21 16.74
N LEU A 239 -13.40 -5.93 16.41
CA LEU A 239 -13.78 -5.45 15.08
C LEU A 239 -13.12 -4.10 14.75
N TYR A 240 -13.11 -3.15 15.70
CA TYR A 240 -12.48 -1.85 15.51
C TYR A 240 -10.98 -2.01 15.23
N GLU A 241 -10.27 -2.79 16.04
CA GLU A 241 -8.82 -3.01 15.88
C GLU A 241 -8.46 -3.66 14.54
N HIS A 242 -9.36 -4.45 13.95
CA HIS A 242 -9.14 -5.09 12.64
C HIS A 242 -9.71 -4.30 11.44
N LEU A 243 -10.61 -3.34 11.67
CA LEU A 243 -11.33 -2.66 10.59
C LEU A 243 -11.07 -1.15 10.53
N PHE A 244 -10.18 -0.61 11.37
CA PHE A 244 -9.93 0.85 11.45
C PHE A 244 -9.33 1.45 10.18
N LEU A 245 -8.74 0.64 9.30
CA LEU A 245 -8.27 1.05 7.96
C LEU A 245 -9.29 0.76 6.85
N ALA A 246 -10.41 0.11 7.18
CA ALA A 246 -11.40 -0.22 6.17
C ALA A 246 -12.19 1.00 5.73
N HIS A 247 -12.35 1.15 4.42
CA HIS A 247 -13.37 2.00 3.86
C HIS A 247 -14.68 1.22 3.80
N TRP A 248 -15.58 1.51 4.75
CA TRP A 248 -16.86 0.84 4.86
C TRP A 248 -17.78 1.27 3.71
N TYR A 249 -18.30 0.30 2.99
CA TYR A 249 -19.19 0.50 1.85
C TYR A 249 -20.56 -0.11 2.12
N PHE A 250 -21.60 0.69 1.98
CA PHE A 250 -22.99 0.24 2.06
C PHE A 250 -23.59 0.15 0.66
N PRO A 251 -24.06 -1.03 0.19
CA PRO A 251 -24.56 -1.21 -1.16
C PRO A 251 -25.70 -0.26 -1.56
N HIS A 252 -26.49 0.19 -0.60
CA HIS A 252 -27.59 1.12 -0.80
C HIS A 252 -27.18 2.61 -0.80
N ALA A 253 -25.95 2.93 -0.39
CA ALA A 253 -25.39 4.28 -0.34
C ALA A 253 -24.23 4.43 -1.33
N LYS A 254 -24.53 4.30 -2.63
CA LYS A 254 -23.52 4.29 -3.69
C LYS A 254 -22.67 5.55 -3.71
N GLY A 255 -21.36 5.37 -3.81
CA GLY A 255 -20.38 6.45 -3.88
C GLY A 255 -20.04 7.11 -2.54
N GLU A 256 -20.56 6.60 -1.43
CA GLU A 256 -20.19 7.02 -0.09
C GLU A 256 -19.38 5.93 0.61
N PHE A 257 -18.32 6.36 1.29
CA PHE A 257 -17.46 5.50 2.08
C PHE A 257 -17.28 6.07 3.47
N PHE A 258 -17.05 5.20 4.45
CA PHE A 258 -16.97 5.57 5.85
C PHE A 258 -15.78 4.90 6.52
N GLU A 259 -15.26 5.53 7.57
CA GLU A 259 -14.23 4.98 8.45
C GLU A 259 -14.79 4.82 9.86
N ILE A 260 -14.46 3.72 10.54
CA ILE A 260 -14.80 3.54 11.93
C ILE A 260 -13.80 4.31 12.82
N VAL A 261 -14.32 5.13 13.72
CA VAL A 261 -13.52 5.92 14.66
C VAL A 261 -14.02 5.76 16.09
N ARG A 262 -13.15 6.03 17.08
CA ARG A 262 -13.57 6.24 18.47
C ARG A 262 -13.90 7.72 18.66
N SER A 263 -15.09 8.02 19.18
CA SER A 263 -15.58 9.38 19.42
C SER A 263 -15.92 9.61 20.89
N LYS A 264 -15.66 10.82 21.38
CA LYS A 264 -16.09 11.24 22.74
C LYS A 264 -17.60 11.47 22.81
N THR A 265 -18.22 11.74 21.66
CA THR A 265 -19.65 12.09 21.54
C THR A 265 -20.45 10.95 20.96
N PRO A 266 -21.68 10.68 21.47
CA PRO A 266 -22.61 9.69 20.89
C PRO A 266 -23.29 10.22 19.63
N SER A 267 -24.00 9.33 18.90
CA SER A 267 -24.98 9.74 17.89
C SER A 267 -26.19 10.38 18.58
N PRO A 268 -26.80 11.45 18.02
CA PRO A 268 -26.49 12.12 16.76
C PRO A 268 -25.51 13.29 16.86
N GLU A 269 -24.86 13.49 17.99
CA GLU A 269 -23.89 14.59 18.15
C GLU A 269 -22.76 14.53 17.11
N PRO A 270 -22.14 15.67 16.76
CA PRO A 270 -20.98 15.69 15.89
C PRO A 270 -19.85 14.80 16.42
N ILE A 271 -19.18 14.10 15.53
CA ILE A 271 -18.09 13.18 15.89
C ILE A 271 -16.89 13.97 16.43
N ASP A 272 -16.46 13.66 17.65
CA ASP A 272 -15.24 14.16 18.28
C ASP A 272 -14.20 13.05 18.39
N VAL A 273 -13.40 12.87 17.33
CA VAL A 273 -12.44 11.77 17.18
C VAL A 273 -11.41 11.77 18.31
N ILE A 274 -11.19 10.61 18.90
CA ILE A 274 -10.14 10.35 19.88
C ILE A 274 -8.87 9.94 19.14
N ALA A 275 -7.84 10.77 19.26
CA ALA A 275 -6.54 10.51 18.65
C ALA A 275 -5.69 9.61 19.55
N THR A 276 -5.40 8.38 19.10
CA THR A 276 -4.40 7.50 19.70
C THR A 276 -3.38 7.10 18.63
N LEU A 277 -2.19 6.68 19.02
CA LEU A 277 -1.16 6.25 18.07
C LEU A 277 -1.60 4.96 17.38
N ARG A 278 -2.11 4.00 18.17
CA ARG A 278 -2.53 2.66 17.75
C ARG A 278 -4.00 2.41 18.06
N PRO A 279 -4.70 1.55 17.36
CA PRO A 279 -6.11 1.28 17.65
C PRO A 279 -6.34 0.63 19.01
N PHE A 280 -5.39 -0.13 19.54
CA PHE A 280 -5.46 -0.77 20.83
C PHE A 280 -4.98 0.09 22.01
N ASP A 281 -4.50 1.32 21.75
CA ASP A 281 -4.10 2.23 22.83
C ASP A 281 -5.30 2.70 23.66
N ASP A 282 -5.01 3.01 24.92
CA ASP A 282 -5.98 3.59 25.85
C ASP A 282 -6.55 4.91 25.29
N PRO A 283 -7.88 5.02 25.13
CA PRO A 283 -8.52 6.24 24.64
C PRO A 283 -8.42 7.44 25.62
N LYS A 284 -7.96 7.22 26.86
CA LYS A 284 -7.78 8.25 27.90
C LYS A 284 -9.07 9.01 28.25
N VAL A 285 -10.20 8.34 28.13
CA VAL A 285 -11.53 8.83 28.50
C VAL A 285 -12.34 7.72 29.14
N ASP A 286 -13.19 8.06 30.10
CA ASP A 286 -14.02 7.08 30.84
C ASP A 286 -15.06 6.42 29.92
N LYS A 287 -15.56 7.18 28.94
CA LYS A 287 -16.56 6.68 27.98
C LYS A 287 -16.30 7.21 26.58
N PHE A 288 -16.46 6.35 25.62
CA PHE A 288 -16.38 6.69 24.20
C PHE A 288 -17.37 5.84 23.39
N TYR A 289 -17.51 6.17 22.11
CA TYR A 289 -18.42 5.54 21.18
C TYR A 289 -17.70 5.18 19.88
N TYR A 290 -18.01 4.04 19.30
CA TYR A 290 -17.63 3.74 17.93
C TYR A 290 -18.60 4.45 16.99
N ARG A 291 -18.06 5.24 16.08
CA ARG A 291 -18.82 6.04 15.13
C ARG A 291 -18.30 5.80 13.71
N LEU A 292 -19.18 5.93 12.72
CA LEU A 292 -18.85 5.82 11.32
C LEU A 292 -18.77 7.21 10.70
N GLN A 293 -17.55 7.67 10.44
CA GLN A 293 -17.26 8.99 9.88
C GLN A 293 -17.22 8.91 8.36
N LYS A 294 -18.00 9.77 7.68
CA LYS A 294 -17.98 9.84 6.20
C LYS A 294 -16.65 10.36 5.68
N ILE A 295 -16.08 9.66 4.71
CA ILE A 295 -14.88 10.08 3.99
C ILE A 295 -15.31 11.14 2.96
N HIS A 296 -14.85 12.38 3.13
CA HIS A 296 -15.14 13.50 2.22
C HIS A 296 -13.91 13.99 1.45
N SER A 297 -12.76 13.45 1.73
CA SER A 297 -11.55 13.68 0.94
C SER A 297 -11.56 12.83 -0.35
N THR A 298 -10.85 13.28 -1.38
CA THR A 298 -10.65 12.47 -2.59
C THR A 298 -9.93 11.19 -2.26
N ILE A 299 -10.50 10.08 -2.71
CA ILE A 299 -9.99 8.74 -2.48
C ILE A 299 -8.89 8.42 -3.48
N VAL A 300 -7.76 7.92 -2.99
CA VAL A 300 -6.67 7.38 -3.81
C VAL A 300 -6.65 5.87 -3.70
N HIS A 301 -6.42 5.20 -4.82
CA HIS A 301 -6.50 3.74 -4.89
C HIS A 301 -5.55 3.05 -3.89
N LYS A 302 -4.36 3.61 -3.69
CA LYS A 302 -3.32 3.02 -2.84
C LYS A 302 -3.75 2.80 -1.38
N THR A 303 -4.60 3.67 -0.84
CA THR A 303 -5.13 3.56 0.53
C THR A 303 -6.61 3.19 0.58
N HIS A 304 -7.22 2.85 -0.56
CA HIS A 304 -8.64 2.50 -0.63
C HIS A 304 -8.83 0.99 -0.42
N MET A 305 -9.17 0.61 0.78
CA MET A 305 -9.35 -0.78 1.19
C MET A 305 -10.81 -1.01 1.58
N VAL A 306 -11.62 -1.36 0.58
CA VAL A 306 -13.07 -1.43 0.72
C VAL A 306 -13.51 -2.73 1.37
N VAL A 307 -14.40 -2.62 2.35
CA VAL A 307 -15.14 -3.75 2.92
C VAL A 307 -16.62 -3.45 2.82
N LYS A 308 -17.37 -4.41 2.27
CA LYS A 308 -18.82 -4.32 2.18
C LYS A 308 -19.47 -4.59 3.54
N PHE A 309 -20.38 -3.72 3.96
CA PHE A 309 -21.18 -3.86 5.16
C PHE A 309 -22.67 -3.81 4.81
N ASP A 310 -23.37 -4.89 5.10
CA ASP A 310 -24.79 -5.08 4.87
C ASP A 310 -25.38 -5.93 6.01
N ASP A 311 -26.65 -6.28 5.90
CA ASP A 311 -27.34 -7.12 6.89
C ASP A 311 -26.76 -8.53 6.97
N ASP A 312 -26.27 -9.08 5.85
CA ASP A 312 -25.63 -10.40 5.83
C ASP A 312 -24.31 -10.36 6.61
N LYS A 313 -23.52 -9.31 6.44
CA LYS A 313 -22.28 -9.11 7.19
C LYS A 313 -22.54 -8.95 8.69
N LEU A 314 -23.56 -8.17 9.06
CA LEU A 314 -23.93 -8.01 10.47
C LEU A 314 -24.43 -9.34 11.07
N SER A 315 -25.22 -10.10 10.33
CA SER A 315 -25.68 -11.42 10.73
C SER A 315 -24.52 -12.38 10.92
N ARG A 316 -23.55 -12.36 9.99
CA ARG A 316 -22.35 -13.19 10.06
C ARG A 316 -21.48 -12.83 11.27
N ILE A 317 -21.30 -11.56 11.58
CA ILE A 317 -20.58 -11.12 12.79
C ILE A 317 -21.28 -11.62 14.06
N LYS A 318 -22.62 -11.53 14.12
CA LYS A 318 -23.38 -12.07 15.24
C LYS A 318 -23.23 -13.60 15.36
N GLU A 319 -23.18 -14.30 14.25
CA GLU A 319 -22.92 -15.75 14.22
C GLU A 319 -21.55 -16.09 14.78
N LEU A 320 -20.53 -15.35 14.39
CA LEU A 320 -19.15 -15.62 14.81
C LEU A 320 -18.88 -15.23 16.27
N PHE A 321 -19.43 -14.11 16.74
CA PHE A 321 -19.00 -13.53 18.02
C PHE A 321 -20.08 -13.54 19.11
N ILE A 322 -21.36 -13.43 18.74
CA ILE A 322 -22.43 -13.25 19.73
C ILE A 322 -23.15 -14.57 20.05
N LYS A 323 -23.49 -15.36 19.02
CA LYS A 323 -24.19 -16.64 19.22
C LYS A 323 -23.35 -17.72 19.90
N PRO A 324 -22.04 -17.91 19.56
CA PRO A 324 -21.27 -18.97 20.18
C PRO A 324 -21.10 -18.77 21.69
N LYS A 325 -21.02 -19.89 22.42
CA LYS A 325 -20.55 -19.85 23.81
C LYS A 325 -19.06 -19.54 23.82
N TRP A 326 -18.66 -18.50 24.55
CA TRP A 326 -17.26 -18.19 24.69
C TRP A 326 -16.55 -19.15 25.63
N THR A 327 -15.24 -19.30 25.44
CA THR A 327 -14.36 -20.17 26.25
C THR A 327 -14.43 -19.83 27.73
N GLN A 328 -14.60 -18.54 28.04
CA GLN A 328 -14.78 -18.03 29.39
C GLN A 328 -15.96 -17.05 29.48
N LYS A 329 -16.40 -16.73 30.70
CA LYS A 329 -17.40 -15.71 30.93
C LYS A 329 -16.88 -14.36 30.43
N PRO A 330 -17.59 -13.70 29.51
CA PRO A 330 -17.14 -12.43 28.94
C PRO A 330 -16.90 -11.36 30.01
N HIS A 331 -15.77 -10.66 29.89
CA HIS A 331 -15.38 -9.54 30.75
C HIS A 331 -14.64 -8.48 29.96
N TYR A 332 -14.61 -7.23 30.43
CA TYR A 332 -13.92 -6.13 29.75
C TYR A 332 -12.41 -6.34 29.74
N ILE A 333 -11.78 -5.90 28.66
CA ILE A 333 -10.33 -6.04 28.46
C ILE A 333 -9.62 -4.76 28.88
N SER A 334 -8.48 -4.91 29.54
CA SER A 334 -7.57 -3.80 29.88
C SER A 334 -7.05 -3.09 28.64
N TYR A 335 -6.70 -1.82 28.80
CA TYR A 335 -5.94 -1.03 27.82
C TYR A 335 -4.44 -0.92 28.18
N GLU A 336 -3.96 -1.70 29.13
CA GLU A 336 -2.53 -1.80 29.38
C GLU A 336 -1.81 -2.31 28.12
N THR A 337 -0.85 -1.53 27.63
CA THR A 337 -0.21 -1.78 26.32
C THR A 337 0.35 -3.17 26.17
N LYS A 338 1.03 -3.70 27.18
CA LYS A 338 1.62 -5.05 27.17
C LYS A 338 0.57 -6.14 26.95
N LEU A 339 -0.65 -5.95 27.46
CA LEU A 339 -1.75 -6.90 27.31
C LEU A 339 -2.51 -6.66 25.99
N SER A 340 -2.77 -5.38 25.68
CA SER A 340 -3.56 -4.97 24.51
C SER A 340 -2.88 -5.24 23.18
N ALA A 341 -1.55 -5.14 23.15
CA ALA A 341 -0.76 -5.33 21.93
C ALA A 341 -0.64 -6.81 21.51
N ASN A 342 -0.97 -7.75 22.40
CA ASN A 342 -0.93 -9.17 22.10
C ASN A 342 -2.36 -9.73 21.97
N PRO A 343 -2.87 -10.01 20.75
CA PRO A 343 -4.24 -10.46 20.54
C PRO A 343 -4.53 -11.83 21.18
N PHE A 344 -3.50 -12.65 21.40
CA PHE A 344 -3.64 -13.96 22.05
C PHE A 344 -3.91 -13.83 23.54
N ILE A 345 -3.45 -12.73 24.16
CA ILE A 345 -3.73 -12.36 25.54
C ILE A 345 -5.00 -11.51 25.62
N ALA A 346 -5.13 -10.45 24.80
CA ALA A 346 -6.24 -9.53 24.88
C ALA A 346 -7.59 -10.20 24.62
N TYR A 347 -7.65 -11.06 23.60
CA TYR A 347 -8.91 -11.65 23.12
C TYR A 347 -9.06 -13.14 23.41
N TYR A 348 -8.32 -13.69 24.40
CA TYR A 348 -8.32 -15.12 24.70
C TYR A 348 -9.72 -15.68 25.01
N GLN A 349 -10.63 -14.86 25.53
CA GLN A 349 -12.00 -15.23 25.88
C GLN A 349 -12.92 -15.43 24.64
N ILE A 350 -12.57 -14.84 23.46
CA ILE A 350 -13.27 -15.08 22.21
C ILE A 350 -12.80 -16.40 21.61
N PRO A 351 -13.70 -17.32 21.21
CA PRO A 351 -13.27 -18.58 20.58
C PRO A 351 -12.33 -18.35 19.40
N ILE A 352 -11.24 -19.08 19.35
CA ILE A 352 -10.23 -18.94 18.29
C ILE A 352 -10.84 -19.17 16.91
N ARG A 353 -11.72 -20.16 16.77
CA ARG A 353 -12.45 -20.41 15.53
C ARG A 353 -13.23 -19.17 15.05
N SER A 354 -13.86 -18.42 15.94
CA SER A 354 -14.59 -17.20 15.60
C SER A 354 -13.66 -16.11 15.06
N ARG A 355 -12.53 -15.91 15.72
CA ARG A 355 -11.51 -14.93 15.32
C ARG A 355 -10.89 -15.31 13.96
N TYR A 356 -10.47 -16.55 13.81
CA TYR A 356 -9.87 -17.02 12.57
C TYR A 356 -10.85 -16.97 11.40
N GLN A 357 -12.09 -17.43 11.60
CA GLN A 357 -13.10 -17.37 10.54
C GLN A 357 -13.41 -15.92 10.13
N PHE A 358 -13.40 -14.97 11.07
CA PHE A 358 -13.54 -13.55 10.73
C PHE A 358 -12.39 -13.06 9.84
N LEU A 359 -11.15 -13.44 10.13
CA LEU A 359 -10.00 -13.11 9.29
C LEU A 359 -10.10 -13.74 7.90
N LEU A 360 -10.53 -15.01 7.81
CA LEU A 360 -10.75 -15.72 6.55
C LEU A 360 -11.86 -15.09 5.71
N ASP A 361 -13.01 -14.77 6.33
CA ASP A 361 -14.13 -14.08 5.68
C ASP A 361 -13.74 -12.69 5.12
N ASN A 362 -12.63 -12.12 5.60
CA ASN A 362 -12.07 -10.84 5.18
C ASN A 362 -10.64 -10.97 4.64
N SER A 363 -10.22 -12.16 4.23
CA SER A 363 -8.82 -12.47 3.90
C SER A 363 -8.19 -11.50 2.90
N LYS A 364 -8.89 -11.17 1.81
CA LYS A 364 -8.41 -10.18 0.84
C LYS A 364 -8.16 -8.81 1.48
N TYR A 365 -9.08 -8.32 2.31
CA TYR A 365 -8.91 -7.05 3.01
C TYR A 365 -7.75 -7.10 4.01
N VAL A 366 -7.72 -8.13 4.86
CA VAL A 366 -6.67 -8.26 5.89
C VAL A 366 -5.29 -8.34 5.25
N VAL A 367 -5.11 -9.18 4.23
CA VAL A 367 -3.84 -9.25 3.48
C VAL A 367 -3.51 -7.91 2.84
N MET A 368 -4.49 -7.24 2.24
CA MET A 368 -4.27 -5.93 1.62
C MET A 368 -3.78 -4.89 2.63
N THR A 369 -4.26 -4.91 3.88
CA THR A 369 -3.84 -3.93 4.91
C THR A 369 -2.36 -4.03 5.26
N PHE A 370 -1.81 -5.24 5.39
CA PHE A 370 -0.40 -5.38 5.72
C PHE A 370 0.54 -5.31 4.50
N ILE A 371 0.02 -5.59 3.30
CA ILE A 371 0.80 -5.45 2.06
C ILE A 371 0.87 -3.98 1.62
N ARG A 372 -0.22 -3.22 1.70
CA ARG A 372 -0.23 -1.79 1.32
C ARG A 372 0.17 -0.87 2.47
N GLY A 373 -0.33 -1.16 3.67
CA GLY A 373 -0.22 -0.29 4.83
C GLY A 373 -1.00 1.03 4.69
N PRO A 374 -0.98 1.88 5.72
CA PRO A 374 -1.69 3.17 5.73
C PRO A 374 -0.94 4.30 5.02
N VAL A 375 0.28 4.05 4.53
CA VAL A 375 1.16 5.04 3.89
C VAL A 375 1.44 4.71 2.43
N CYS A 376 1.78 5.71 1.65
CA CYS A 376 2.07 5.55 0.23
C CYS A 376 3.50 5.04 -0.06
N ARG A 377 4.36 4.97 0.93
CA ARG A 377 5.71 4.42 0.85
C ARG A 377 5.94 3.54 2.06
N GLY A 378 6.22 2.26 1.85
CA GLY A 378 6.42 1.28 2.91
C GLY A 378 7.49 0.26 2.57
N GLN A 379 8.60 0.70 2.00
CA GLN A 379 9.63 -0.14 1.41
C GLN A 379 10.22 -1.17 2.37
N MET A 380 10.56 -0.77 3.60
CA MET A 380 11.25 -1.66 4.54
C MET A 380 10.51 -2.97 4.83
N ALA A 381 9.19 -2.92 4.99
CA ALA A 381 8.40 -4.13 5.23
C ALA A 381 8.23 -4.98 3.95
N LEU A 382 8.24 -4.34 2.79
CA LEU A 382 8.05 -5.02 1.51
C LEU A 382 9.33 -5.70 1.00
N ASN A 383 10.51 -5.32 1.51
CA ASN A 383 11.78 -5.92 1.11
C ASN A 383 11.94 -7.38 1.55
N VAL A 384 11.06 -7.90 2.43
CA VAL A 384 11.07 -9.31 2.84
C VAL A 384 10.30 -10.23 1.91
N ILE A 385 9.46 -9.71 1.01
CA ILE A 385 8.59 -10.51 0.16
C ILE A 385 9.08 -10.53 -1.29
N HIS A 386 8.82 -11.63 -1.99
CA HIS A 386 9.02 -11.72 -3.43
C HIS A 386 8.08 -10.79 -4.20
N ASP A 387 8.46 -10.43 -5.42
CA ASP A 387 7.64 -9.55 -6.29
C ASP A 387 6.33 -10.21 -6.70
N HIS A 388 6.31 -11.53 -6.82
CA HIS A 388 5.11 -12.30 -7.13
C HIS A 388 5.04 -13.57 -6.29
N PHE A 389 3.97 -13.78 -5.56
CA PHE A 389 3.69 -15.02 -4.83
C PHE A 389 2.19 -15.20 -4.55
N TRP A 390 1.81 -16.45 -4.22
CA TRP A 390 0.44 -16.77 -3.86
C TRP A 390 0.33 -17.06 -2.37
N VAL A 391 -0.80 -16.65 -1.79
CA VAL A 391 -1.12 -16.86 -0.38
C VAL A 391 -2.36 -17.72 -0.29
N MET A 392 -2.26 -18.82 0.45
CA MET A 392 -3.33 -19.71 0.85
C MET A 392 -3.46 -19.70 2.36
N PHE A 393 -4.53 -20.26 2.88
CA PHE A 393 -4.80 -20.29 4.31
C PHE A 393 -5.05 -21.73 4.77
N LYS A 394 -4.66 -22.02 6.02
CA LYS A 394 -4.97 -23.31 6.62
C LYS A 394 -6.46 -23.38 6.97
N ASP A 395 -7.08 -24.54 6.75
CA ASP A 395 -8.48 -24.75 7.12
C ASP A 395 -8.61 -24.79 8.65
N PRO A 396 -9.62 -24.13 9.25
CA PRO A 396 -9.81 -24.09 10.70
C PRO A 396 -9.92 -25.46 11.37
N ASP A 397 -10.38 -26.49 10.67
CA ASP A 397 -10.52 -27.84 11.22
C ASP A 397 -9.17 -28.58 11.31
N TYR A 398 -8.18 -28.14 10.56
CA TYR A 398 -6.84 -28.72 10.48
C TYR A 398 -5.76 -27.82 11.10
N ASP A 399 -6.13 -26.65 11.58
CA ASP A 399 -5.24 -25.76 12.33
C ASP A 399 -5.23 -26.16 13.81
N ILE A 400 -4.09 -26.61 14.31
CA ILE A 400 -3.95 -27.05 15.71
C ILE A 400 -4.25 -25.93 16.71
N SER A 401 -4.03 -24.68 16.32
CA SER A 401 -4.31 -23.53 17.18
C SER A 401 -5.82 -23.31 17.37
N VAL A 402 -6.63 -23.77 16.42
CA VAL A 402 -8.09 -23.71 16.46
C VAL A 402 -8.66 -24.94 17.14
N SER A 403 -8.11 -26.13 16.84
CA SER A 403 -8.59 -27.40 17.41
C SER A 403 -8.12 -27.62 18.86
N ASN A 404 -7.07 -26.92 19.29
CA ASN A 404 -6.50 -27.00 20.64
C ASN A 404 -6.26 -25.59 21.22
N GLU A 405 -7.33 -24.97 21.76
CA GLU A 405 -7.23 -23.63 22.36
C GLU A 405 -6.22 -23.56 23.52
N GLY A 406 -6.01 -24.66 24.24
CA GLY A 406 -5.02 -24.76 25.32
C GLY A 406 -3.58 -24.58 24.83
N PHE A 407 -3.28 -25.02 23.61
CA PHE A 407 -1.98 -24.81 22.99
C PHE A 407 -1.68 -23.31 22.83
N ILE A 408 -2.59 -22.55 22.23
CA ILE A 408 -2.40 -21.10 22.03
C ILE A 408 -2.30 -20.35 23.35
N LEU A 409 -3.10 -20.68 24.34
CA LEU A 409 -3.02 -20.07 25.67
C LEU A 409 -1.64 -20.33 26.30
N GLY A 410 -1.12 -21.55 26.16
CA GLY A 410 0.23 -21.88 26.65
C GLY A 410 1.37 -21.20 25.90
N GLN A 411 1.13 -20.80 24.64
CA GLN A 411 2.12 -20.16 23.79
C GLN A 411 1.97 -18.63 23.70
N ALA A 412 0.98 -18.02 24.36
CA ALA A 412 0.67 -16.61 24.22
C ALA A 412 1.85 -15.66 24.44
N GLU A 413 2.75 -16.00 25.37
CA GLU A 413 3.98 -15.22 25.60
C GLU A 413 5.05 -15.45 24.51
N ASN A 414 5.10 -16.63 23.92
CA ASN A 414 6.02 -16.93 22.82
C ASN A 414 5.53 -16.30 21.49
N LEU A 415 4.24 -15.98 21.41
CA LEU A 415 3.59 -15.24 20.30
C LEU A 415 3.70 -13.71 20.45
N SER A 416 4.51 -13.21 21.39
CA SER A 416 4.73 -11.78 21.59
C SER A 416 5.43 -11.13 20.39
N MET A 417 5.16 -9.82 20.20
CA MET A 417 5.60 -9.06 19.05
C MET A 417 6.38 -7.80 19.45
N PRO A 418 7.25 -7.24 18.58
CA PRO A 418 8.03 -6.03 18.87
C PRO A 418 7.21 -4.76 19.15
N ILE A 419 5.90 -4.83 19.08
CA ILE A 419 4.96 -3.73 19.35
C ILE A 419 4.51 -3.64 20.80
N GLU A 420 4.81 -4.65 21.63
CA GLU A 420 4.37 -4.72 23.04
C GLU A 420 5.17 -3.80 23.96
N SER A 421 6.37 -3.41 23.54
CA SER A 421 7.21 -2.51 24.29
C SER A 421 7.06 -1.07 23.80
N SER A 422 6.94 -0.14 24.73
CA SER A 422 7.07 1.29 24.45
C SER A 422 8.55 1.72 24.37
N SER A 423 9.47 0.79 24.65
CA SER A 423 10.91 1.05 24.62
C SER A 423 11.37 1.30 23.21
N GLN A 424 11.79 2.53 22.98
CA GLN A 424 12.45 2.97 21.75
C GLN A 424 13.97 3.04 21.98
N ASN A 425 14.48 2.16 22.84
CA ASN A 425 15.90 2.11 23.13
C ASN A 425 16.63 1.50 21.92
N ILE A 426 17.58 2.22 21.38
CA ILE A 426 18.39 1.76 20.24
C ILE A 426 19.17 0.48 20.59
N LEU A 427 19.51 0.29 21.87
CA LEU A 427 20.18 -0.92 22.33
C LEU A 427 19.33 -2.21 22.21
N ASP A 428 17.99 -2.06 22.21
CA ASP A 428 17.06 -3.18 22.03
C ASP A 428 16.90 -3.58 20.55
N THR A 429 17.49 -2.81 19.62
CA THR A 429 17.37 -3.05 18.17
C THR A 429 18.00 -4.37 17.72
N PHE A 430 18.98 -4.84 18.45
CA PHE A 430 19.71 -6.07 18.15
C PHE A 430 19.41 -7.21 19.12
N SER A 431 18.35 -7.08 19.91
CA SER A 431 17.92 -8.14 20.83
C SER A 431 17.32 -9.32 20.06
N ASP A 432 17.76 -10.53 20.39
CA ASP A 432 17.22 -11.77 19.84
C ASP A 432 16.01 -12.33 20.62
N ALA A 433 15.52 -11.60 21.61
CA ALA A 433 14.43 -12.05 22.48
C ALA A 433 13.15 -12.47 21.73
N TYR A 434 12.79 -11.79 20.64
CA TYR A 434 11.64 -12.18 19.82
C TYR A 434 11.94 -13.37 18.91
N ARG A 435 13.18 -13.54 18.46
CA ARG A 435 13.65 -14.72 17.72
C ARG A 435 13.54 -15.97 18.59
N GLU A 436 14.09 -15.96 19.79
CA GLU A 436 14.03 -17.10 20.71
C GLU A 436 12.60 -17.50 21.07
N LYS A 437 11.70 -16.52 21.25
CA LYS A 437 10.28 -16.78 21.49
C LYS A 437 9.61 -17.41 20.28
N TYR A 438 9.85 -16.85 19.08
CA TYR A 438 9.36 -17.39 17.84
C TYR A 438 9.82 -18.84 17.62
N GLU A 439 11.10 -19.13 17.81
CA GLU A 439 11.66 -20.48 17.67
C GLU A 439 10.99 -21.46 18.62
N ARG A 440 10.85 -21.11 19.91
CA ARG A 440 10.13 -21.95 20.88
C ARG A 440 8.71 -22.26 20.43
N TYR A 441 7.95 -21.25 20.04
CA TYR A 441 6.59 -21.43 19.50
C TYR A 441 6.61 -22.34 18.28
N PHE A 442 7.50 -22.09 17.32
CA PHE A 442 7.55 -22.83 16.06
C PHE A 442 7.87 -24.31 16.29
N TYR A 443 8.86 -24.62 17.12
CA TYR A 443 9.20 -26.00 17.46
C TYR A 443 8.05 -26.73 18.17
N GLU A 444 7.38 -26.10 19.12
CA GLU A 444 6.23 -26.68 19.81
C GLU A 444 5.05 -26.92 18.84
N LYS A 445 4.79 -25.97 17.95
CA LYS A 445 3.79 -26.11 16.89
C LYS A 445 4.08 -27.33 16.01
N GLU A 446 5.31 -27.46 15.53
CA GLU A 446 5.69 -28.55 14.65
C GLU A 446 5.69 -29.93 15.37
N HIS A 447 6.05 -29.97 16.65
CA HIS A 447 5.88 -31.15 17.48
C HIS A 447 4.42 -31.59 17.61
N MET A 448 3.53 -30.64 17.83
CA MET A 448 2.08 -30.94 17.89
C MET A 448 1.58 -31.46 16.54
N TYR A 449 1.98 -30.85 15.42
CA TYR A 449 1.62 -31.34 14.09
C TYR A 449 2.16 -32.76 13.83
N ALA A 450 3.40 -33.05 14.23
CA ALA A 450 3.99 -34.38 14.07
C ALA A 450 3.22 -35.44 14.86
N ASN A 451 2.74 -35.12 16.04
CA ASN A 451 1.97 -36.04 16.89
C ASN A 451 0.54 -36.26 16.36
N LEU A 452 -0.14 -35.20 15.93
CA LEU A 452 -1.53 -35.30 15.47
C LEU A 452 -1.66 -35.79 14.03
N TYR A 453 -0.67 -35.47 13.19
CA TYR A 453 -0.62 -35.80 11.77
C TYR A 453 0.69 -36.46 11.40
N PRO A 454 0.97 -37.68 11.88
CA PRO A 454 2.27 -38.35 11.66
C PRO A 454 2.57 -38.63 10.18
N ASN A 455 1.55 -38.70 9.34
CA ASN A 455 1.67 -38.84 7.89
C ASN A 455 1.61 -37.50 7.13
N GLY A 456 1.63 -36.37 7.85
CA GLY A 456 1.44 -35.03 7.30
C GLY A 456 -0.04 -34.71 7.03
N GLN A 457 -0.27 -33.53 6.46
CA GLN A 457 -1.60 -33.02 6.09
C GLN A 457 -1.78 -33.00 4.58
N GLY A 458 -2.96 -33.32 4.09
CA GLY A 458 -3.30 -33.28 2.68
C GLY A 458 -4.00 -31.97 2.26
N LEU A 459 -4.58 -31.97 1.06
CA LEU A 459 -5.27 -30.81 0.49
C LEU A 459 -6.45 -30.33 1.33
N GLU A 460 -7.09 -31.22 2.09
CA GLU A 460 -8.21 -30.92 2.99
C GLU A 460 -7.83 -29.91 4.08
N SER A 461 -6.56 -29.77 4.38
CA SER A 461 -6.05 -28.80 5.34
C SER A 461 -5.84 -27.40 4.78
N ILE A 462 -6.09 -27.20 3.49
CA ILE A 462 -6.14 -25.88 2.85
C ILE A 462 -7.59 -25.39 2.89
N TRP A 463 -7.82 -24.18 3.38
CA TRP A 463 -9.14 -23.58 3.38
C TRP A 463 -9.64 -23.37 1.95
N LYS A 464 -10.80 -23.91 1.64
CA LYS A 464 -11.35 -23.87 0.27
C LYS A 464 -12.30 -22.70 0.01
N GLY A 465 -12.69 -21.95 1.06
CA GLY A 465 -13.82 -21.02 1.01
C GLY A 465 -15.16 -21.76 0.94
N ASP A 466 -16.18 -21.14 1.44
CA ASP A 466 -17.54 -21.70 1.48
C ASP A 466 -18.51 -20.91 0.58
N ARG A 467 -18.12 -19.71 0.16
CA ARG A 467 -18.93 -18.75 -0.58
C ARG A 467 -18.19 -18.20 -1.79
N PRO A 468 -18.91 -17.78 -2.84
CA PRO A 468 -18.28 -17.20 -4.04
C PRO A 468 -17.44 -15.93 -3.76
N GLU A 469 -17.76 -15.16 -2.73
CA GLU A 469 -17.02 -13.98 -2.33
C GLU A 469 -15.72 -14.29 -1.57
N ASP A 470 -15.59 -15.47 -0.97
CA ASP A 470 -14.40 -15.86 -0.23
C ASP A 470 -13.15 -15.90 -1.14
N ALA A 471 -12.01 -15.62 -0.55
CA ALA A 471 -10.73 -15.57 -1.25
C ALA A 471 -9.71 -16.53 -0.61
N PRO A 472 -9.88 -17.86 -0.80
CA PRO A 472 -9.01 -18.87 -0.21
C PRO A 472 -7.60 -18.90 -0.80
N ILE A 473 -7.42 -18.30 -1.97
CA ILE A 473 -6.11 -18.05 -2.56
C ILE A 473 -6.05 -16.63 -3.09
N LEU A 474 -4.93 -15.96 -2.83
CA LEU A 474 -4.66 -14.59 -3.22
C LEU A 474 -3.36 -14.51 -3.99
N THR A 475 -3.32 -13.67 -5.02
CA THR A 475 -2.10 -13.27 -5.71
C THR A 475 -1.61 -11.95 -5.16
N ILE A 476 -0.33 -11.89 -4.82
CA ILE A 476 0.37 -10.68 -4.39
C ILE A 476 1.34 -10.28 -5.50
N TYR A 477 1.28 -9.00 -5.90
CA TYR A 477 2.32 -8.36 -6.69
C TYR A 477 2.94 -7.22 -5.89
N ARG A 478 4.24 -7.28 -5.69
CA ARG A 478 5.02 -6.19 -5.10
C ARG A 478 5.31 -5.13 -6.18
N HIS A 479 5.24 -3.88 -5.81
CA HIS A 479 5.52 -2.73 -6.65
C HIS A 479 6.49 -1.81 -5.92
N PHE A 480 7.72 -2.23 -5.73
CA PHE A 480 8.77 -1.50 -5.02
C PHE A 480 8.37 -1.12 -3.57
N ASP A 481 7.72 0.01 -3.34
CA ASP A 481 7.30 0.52 -2.02
C ASP A 481 5.79 0.34 -1.73
N SER A 482 5.12 -0.44 -2.53
CA SER A 482 3.72 -0.84 -2.38
C SER A 482 3.51 -2.23 -2.95
N ALA A 483 2.31 -2.77 -2.80
CA ALA A 483 1.91 -4.00 -3.46
C ALA A 483 0.40 -4.00 -3.76
N SER A 484 -0.04 -4.96 -4.54
CA SER A 484 -1.45 -5.20 -4.83
C SER A 484 -1.85 -6.62 -4.46
N VAL A 485 -3.12 -6.80 -4.10
CA VAL A 485 -3.69 -8.07 -3.67
C VAL A 485 -4.92 -8.38 -4.52
N HIS A 486 -4.87 -9.51 -5.19
CA HIS A 486 -5.94 -9.95 -6.09
C HIS A 486 -6.48 -11.30 -5.64
N LYS A 487 -7.81 -11.48 -5.73
CA LYS A 487 -8.44 -12.77 -5.49
C LYS A 487 -8.10 -13.74 -6.61
N GLY A 488 -7.70 -14.95 -6.25
CA GLY A 488 -7.41 -16.04 -7.18
C GLY A 488 -5.92 -16.13 -7.55
N VAL A 489 -5.65 -16.92 -8.58
CA VAL A 489 -4.33 -17.18 -9.14
C VAL A 489 -4.17 -16.40 -10.44
N ILE A 490 -3.42 -15.32 -10.39
CA ILE A 490 -3.18 -14.40 -11.49
C ILE A 490 -1.67 -14.43 -11.79
N GLY A 491 -1.34 -14.34 -13.06
CA GLY A 491 0.05 -14.38 -13.52
C GLY A 491 0.58 -15.79 -13.72
N GLU A 492 1.88 -15.88 -13.90
CA GLU A 492 2.62 -17.14 -14.01
C GLU A 492 2.69 -17.88 -12.67
N LEU A 493 3.18 -19.13 -12.68
CA LEU A 493 3.44 -19.87 -11.44
C LEU A 493 4.59 -19.21 -10.67
N PRO A 494 4.33 -18.67 -9.45
CA PRO A 494 5.36 -17.93 -8.74
C PRO A 494 6.47 -18.83 -8.17
N ARG A 495 7.58 -18.20 -7.80
CA ARG A 495 8.73 -18.89 -7.21
C ARG A 495 8.39 -19.54 -5.89
N THR A 496 7.61 -18.87 -5.05
CA THR A 496 7.16 -19.33 -3.73
C THR A 496 5.66 -19.13 -3.54
N ALA A 497 5.13 -19.79 -2.50
CA ALA A 497 3.79 -19.58 -2.01
C ALA A 497 3.80 -19.62 -0.48
N TRP A 498 2.78 -19.06 0.16
CA TRP A 498 2.59 -19.12 1.61
C TRP A 498 1.32 -19.89 1.95
N VAL A 499 1.37 -20.63 3.04
CA VAL A 499 0.17 -21.14 3.71
C VAL A 499 0.13 -20.56 5.11
N ILE A 500 -0.83 -19.68 5.35
CA ILE A 500 -0.97 -18.91 6.58
C ILE A 500 -1.92 -19.65 7.53
N ASP A 501 -1.48 -19.92 8.76
CA ASP A 501 -2.31 -20.39 9.86
C ASP A 501 -2.84 -19.22 10.72
N TYR A 502 -3.74 -19.51 11.67
CA TYR A 502 -4.35 -18.46 12.49
C TYR A 502 -3.33 -17.62 13.28
N PRO A 503 -2.37 -18.20 14.01
CA PRO A 503 -1.41 -17.40 14.79
C PRO A 503 -0.50 -16.54 13.94
N GLN A 504 -0.12 -17.02 12.77
CA GLN A 504 0.68 -16.24 11.82
C GLN A 504 -0.14 -15.08 11.28
N PHE A 505 -1.40 -15.30 10.92
CA PHE A 505 -2.29 -14.28 10.35
C PHE A 505 -2.54 -13.11 11.32
N GLU A 506 -2.83 -13.40 12.60
CA GLU A 506 -2.97 -12.38 13.64
C GLU A 506 -1.64 -11.62 13.88
N ARG A 507 -0.51 -12.33 13.93
CA ARG A 507 0.79 -11.68 14.16
C ARG A 507 1.19 -10.76 13.02
N ILE A 508 0.99 -11.16 11.76
CA ILE A 508 1.25 -10.28 10.62
C ILE A 508 0.40 -9.02 10.74
N TYR A 509 -0.91 -9.18 11.02
CA TYR A 509 -1.82 -8.04 11.13
C TYR A 509 -1.41 -7.10 12.28
N TYR A 510 -1.17 -7.63 13.47
CA TYR A 510 -0.82 -6.78 14.62
C TYR A 510 0.56 -6.14 14.47
N ALA A 511 1.57 -6.85 13.99
CA ALA A 511 2.90 -6.31 13.81
C ALA A 511 2.96 -5.20 12.75
N LEU A 512 2.28 -5.38 11.62
CA LEU A 512 2.39 -4.47 10.46
C LEU A 512 1.27 -3.45 10.36
N VAL A 513 0.11 -3.68 10.99
CA VAL A 513 -1.07 -2.82 10.84
C VAL A 513 -1.44 -2.17 12.16
N ALA A 514 -1.96 -2.94 13.12
CA ALA A 514 -2.45 -2.39 14.38
C ALA A 514 -1.35 -1.78 15.24
N GLY A 515 -0.16 -2.39 15.25
CA GLY A 515 0.97 -1.97 16.08
C GLY A 515 2.05 -1.17 15.38
N TYR A 516 2.01 -1.06 14.06
CA TYR A 516 3.04 -0.37 13.29
C TYR A 516 2.94 1.16 13.43
N ASP A 517 4.05 1.78 13.81
CA ASP A 517 4.15 3.22 13.97
C ASP A 517 5.03 3.84 12.89
N VAL A 518 4.40 4.48 11.89
CA VAL A 518 5.09 5.19 10.79
C VAL A 518 5.82 6.45 11.27
N PHE A 519 5.56 6.91 12.49
CA PHE A 519 6.24 8.02 13.15
C PHE A 519 7.32 7.53 14.13
N GLY A 520 7.51 6.20 14.23
CA GLY A 520 8.45 5.54 15.12
C GLY A 520 9.92 5.78 14.73
N ASN A 521 10.83 5.37 15.60
CA ASN A 521 12.27 5.46 15.39
C ASN A 521 12.83 4.24 14.65
N ILE A 522 14.12 4.27 14.35
CA ILE A 522 14.86 3.20 13.69
C ILE A 522 14.74 1.85 14.44
N SER A 523 14.75 1.86 15.77
CA SER A 523 14.62 0.63 16.56
C SER A 523 13.30 -0.07 16.29
N HIS A 524 12.18 0.68 16.31
CA HIS A 524 10.86 0.15 15.96
C HIS A 524 10.83 -0.41 14.53
N GLN A 525 11.33 0.36 13.55
CA GLN A 525 11.34 -0.03 12.14
C GLN A 525 12.14 -1.33 11.93
N THR A 526 13.35 -1.39 12.50
CA THR A 526 14.25 -2.54 12.37
C THR A 526 13.68 -3.79 13.03
N ASN A 527 13.13 -3.66 14.22
CA ASN A 527 12.58 -4.83 14.94
C ASN A 527 11.35 -5.41 14.21
N ILE A 528 10.48 -4.56 13.68
CA ILE A 528 9.35 -5.02 12.85
C ILE A 528 9.87 -5.69 11.57
N ARG A 529 10.87 -5.10 10.90
CA ARG A 529 11.46 -5.67 9.68
C ARG A 529 12.04 -7.06 9.94
N ARG A 530 12.84 -7.24 11.02
CA ARG A 530 13.38 -8.54 11.42
C ARG A 530 12.30 -9.56 11.79
N TYR A 531 11.25 -9.11 12.48
CA TYR A 531 10.14 -9.98 12.84
C TYR A 531 9.38 -10.48 11.61
N MET A 532 9.29 -9.65 10.57
CA MET A 532 8.67 -10.04 9.32
C MET A 532 9.42 -11.15 8.58
N ASP A 533 10.73 -11.24 8.70
CA ASP A 533 11.49 -12.36 8.13
C ASP A 533 11.02 -13.70 8.72
N PHE A 534 10.78 -13.75 10.03
CA PHE A 534 10.26 -14.97 10.68
C PHE A 534 8.85 -15.32 10.17
N LEU A 535 7.98 -14.33 10.02
CA LEU A 535 6.61 -14.55 9.54
C LEU A 535 6.59 -14.99 8.07
N ARG A 536 7.44 -14.41 7.22
CA ARG A 536 7.61 -14.88 5.83
C ARG A 536 8.06 -16.34 5.82
N LEU A 537 9.15 -16.64 6.51
CA LEU A 537 9.70 -17.98 6.60
C LEU A 537 8.66 -19.00 7.08
N GLU A 538 7.87 -18.66 8.10
CA GLU A 538 6.80 -19.52 8.59
C GLU A 538 5.77 -19.85 7.51
N GLY A 539 5.33 -18.86 6.73
CA GLY A 539 4.38 -19.07 5.61
C GLY A 539 4.96 -19.97 4.52
N GLU A 540 6.23 -19.77 4.19
CA GLU A 540 6.96 -20.58 3.19
C GLU A 540 7.20 -22.02 3.70
N LEU A 541 7.57 -22.19 4.96
CA LEU A 541 7.74 -23.52 5.57
C LEU A 541 6.42 -24.28 5.71
N ASN A 542 5.34 -23.60 6.05
CA ASN A 542 4.00 -24.19 6.04
C ASN A 542 3.64 -24.69 4.62
N PHE A 543 3.95 -23.92 3.58
CA PHE A 543 3.77 -24.35 2.19
C PHE A 543 4.67 -25.55 1.85
N LEU A 544 5.95 -25.54 2.21
CA LEU A 544 6.88 -26.64 1.94
C LEU A 544 6.42 -27.95 2.62
N SER A 545 5.67 -27.89 3.71
CA SER A 545 5.17 -29.09 4.39
C SER A 545 4.25 -29.97 3.51
N TYR A 546 3.70 -29.41 2.43
CA TYR A 546 2.90 -30.13 1.45
C TYR A 546 3.74 -30.78 0.34
N MET A 547 4.98 -30.36 0.14
CA MET A 547 5.85 -30.87 -0.91
C MET A 547 6.44 -32.25 -0.55
N PRO A 548 6.93 -33.05 -1.52
CA PRO A 548 7.72 -34.24 -1.24
C PRO A 548 8.88 -33.91 -0.29
N LYS A 549 9.14 -34.77 0.66
CA LYS A 549 10.19 -34.55 1.68
C LYS A 549 11.56 -34.20 1.07
N GLU A 550 11.92 -34.94 0.03
CA GLU A 550 13.18 -34.83 -0.68
C GLU A 550 13.36 -33.49 -1.43
N ASP A 551 12.25 -32.84 -1.80
CA ASP A 551 12.28 -31.58 -2.58
C ASP A 551 12.29 -30.34 -1.69
N ARG A 552 11.93 -30.44 -0.40
CA ARG A 552 11.74 -29.28 0.51
C ARG A 552 13.00 -28.48 0.73
N LEU A 553 14.08 -29.15 1.15
CA LEU A 553 15.35 -28.47 1.40
C LEU A 553 15.98 -27.90 0.14
N PRO A 554 16.02 -28.62 -1.01
CA PRO A 554 16.42 -28.01 -2.28
C PRO A 554 15.58 -26.79 -2.69
N MET A 555 14.25 -26.83 -2.50
CA MET A 555 13.39 -25.70 -2.78
C MET A 555 13.69 -24.52 -1.83
N LEU A 556 13.80 -24.75 -0.54
CA LEU A 556 14.16 -23.73 0.44
C LEU A 556 15.49 -23.06 0.08
N LYS A 557 16.53 -23.85 -0.16
CA LYS A 557 17.86 -23.36 -0.56
C LYS A 557 17.82 -22.53 -1.85
N SER A 558 16.95 -22.88 -2.79
CA SER A 558 16.80 -22.13 -4.05
C SER A 558 16.27 -20.72 -3.86
N TRP A 559 15.73 -20.37 -2.70
CA TRP A 559 15.22 -19.04 -2.37
C TRP A 559 16.24 -18.11 -1.73
N TYR A 560 17.45 -18.61 -1.42
CA TYR A 560 18.52 -17.86 -0.74
C TYR A 560 19.81 -17.86 -1.56
N ILE A 561 20.64 -16.84 -1.38
CA ILE A 561 22.01 -16.81 -1.90
C ILE A 561 22.93 -17.46 -0.87
N GLY A 562 23.67 -18.48 -1.32
CA GLY A 562 24.68 -19.17 -0.50
C GLY A 562 24.09 -20.10 0.57
N ASP A 563 24.99 -20.73 1.33
CA ASP A 563 24.64 -21.75 2.34
C ASP A 563 24.43 -21.15 3.75
N ASP A 564 24.99 -19.99 4.03
CA ASP A 564 25.07 -19.43 5.38
C ASP A 564 23.69 -19.06 5.97
N ASP A 565 22.76 -18.64 5.13
CA ASP A 565 21.43 -18.19 5.56
C ASP A 565 20.44 -19.36 5.81
N VAL A 566 20.78 -20.58 5.41
CA VAL A 566 19.90 -21.75 5.46
C VAL A 566 20.35 -22.79 6.47
N GLN A 567 21.59 -22.76 6.94
CA GLN A 567 22.15 -23.78 7.85
C GLN A 567 21.32 -23.96 9.12
N ASP A 568 20.87 -22.89 9.75
CA ASP A 568 20.02 -22.96 10.95
C ASP A 568 18.63 -23.52 10.67
N GLN A 569 18.20 -23.55 9.40
CA GLN A 569 16.87 -23.96 8.97
C GLN A 569 16.82 -25.43 8.53
N GLU A 570 17.95 -26.05 8.22
CA GLU A 570 18.02 -27.44 7.76
C GLU A 570 17.49 -28.45 8.80
N THR A 571 17.50 -28.09 10.05
CA THR A 571 17.06 -28.94 11.18
C THR A 571 15.58 -28.74 11.54
N LEU A 572 14.84 -27.88 10.83
CA LEU A 572 13.46 -27.60 11.17
C LEU A 572 12.55 -28.84 10.99
N PRO A 573 11.70 -29.15 11.99
CA PRO A 573 10.93 -30.40 12.01
C PRO A 573 10.01 -30.60 10.82
N ASN A 574 9.44 -29.52 10.25
CA ASN A 574 8.54 -29.59 9.11
C ASN A 574 9.23 -30.03 7.81
N LEU A 575 10.54 -29.89 7.69
CA LEU A 575 11.30 -30.37 6.52
C LEU A 575 11.42 -31.91 6.50
N SER A 576 11.28 -32.57 7.63
CA SER A 576 11.43 -34.03 7.76
C SER A 576 10.12 -34.81 7.78
N ARG A 577 8.99 -34.18 8.05
CA ARG A 577 7.67 -34.81 8.13
C ARG A 577 7.17 -35.31 6.77
N PRO A 578 6.52 -36.49 6.64
CA PRO A 578 5.99 -36.94 5.37
C PRO A 578 4.82 -36.07 4.87
N THR A 579 4.42 -36.24 3.62
CA THR A 579 3.16 -35.73 3.06
C THR A 579 2.30 -36.86 2.50
N PRO A 580 0.98 -36.85 2.71
CA PRO A 580 0.09 -37.85 2.09
C PRO A 580 -0.21 -37.53 0.62
N ILE A 581 0.16 -36.35 0.13
CA ILE A 581 -0.09 -35.92 -1.25
C ILE A 581 0.83 -36.71 -2.18
N LYS A 582 0.22 -37.33 -3.20
CA LYS A 582 0.94 -38.09 -4.22
C LYS A 582 1.17 -37.22 -5.45
N TYR A 583 2.42 -37.08 -5.82
CA TYR A 583 2.84 -36.34 -6.99
C TYR A 583 3.14 -37.31 -8.15
N LYS A 584 2.77 -36.92 -9.36
CA LYS A 584 2.95 -37.71 -10.58
C LYS A 584 4.08 -37.17 -11.45
N THR A 585 4.46 -35.94 -11.24
CA THR A 585 5.48 -35.23 -12.01
C THR A 585 6.68 -34.87 -11.16
N LYS A 586 7.78 -34.47 -11.80
CA LYS A 586 8.95 -33.91 -11.12
C LYS A 586 8.81 -32.43 -10.76
N TYR A 587 7.60 -31.89 -10.86
CA TYR A 587 7.25 -30.49 -10.64
C TYR A 587 6.18 -30.37 -9.54
N PRO A 588 6.51 -30.72 -8.29
CA PRO A 588 5.51 -30.85 -7.22
C PRO A 588 4.83 -29.53 -6.87
N LYS A 589 5.50 -28.39 -7.00
CA LYS A 589 4.92 -27.08 -6.73
C LYS A 589 3.75 -26.77 -7.66
N GLY A 590 3.98 -26.89 -8.97
CA GLY A 590 2.92 -26.66 -9.97
C GLY A 590 1.77 -27.65 -9.82
N GLU A 591 2.08 -28.95 -9.63
CA GLU A 591 1.09 -30.00 -9.43
C GLU A 591 0.25 -29.78 -8.16
N PHE A 592 0.87 -29.36 -7.07
CA PHE A 592 0.16 -29.01 -5.83
C PHE A 592 -0.85 -27.88 -6.07
N ILE A 593 -0.44 -26.80 -6.70
CA ILE A 593 -1.31 -25.66 -6.98
C ILE A 593 -2.46 -26.05 -7.91
N GLU A 594 -2.19 -26.87 -8.94
CA GLU A 594 -3.23 -27.43 -9.81
C GLU A 594 -4.25 -28.24 -9.01
N HIS A 595 -3.79 -29.11 -8.10
CA HIS A 595 -4.69 -29.86 -7.22
C HIS A 595 -5.52 -28.96 -6.29
N VAL A 596 -4.91 -27.93 -5.71
CA VAL A 596 -5.63 -26.96 -4.86
C VAL A 596 -6.69 -26.23 -5.70
N VAL A 597 -6.33 -25.69 -6.85
CA VAL A 597 -7.27 -24.88 -7.65
C VAL A 597 -8.37 -25.73 -8.26
N GLU A 598 -8.01 -26.78 -9.00
CA GLU A 598 -8.97 -27.54 -9.82
C GLU A 598 -9.82 -28.50 -9.00
N ASN A 599 -9.23 -29.16 -8.00
CA ASN A 599 -9.90 -30.21 -7.24
C ASN A 599 -10.49 -29.75 -5.92
N HIS A 600 -10.03 -28.62 -5.38
CA HIS A 600 -10.35 -28.22 -4.01
C HIS A 600 -11.15 -26.90 -3.94
N ILE A 601 -10.70 -25.81 -4.58
CA ILE A 601 -11.32 -24.48 -4.40
C ILE A 601 -12.25 -24.04 -5.54
N LEU A 602 -12.11 -24.61 -6.75
CA LEU A 602 -12.89 -24.19 -7.92
C LEU A 602 -14.39 -24.25 -7.70
N LYS A 603 -14.87 -25.33 -7.05
CA LYS A 603 -16.32 -25.59 -6.85
C LYS A 603 -16.98 -24.59 -5.92
N SER A 604 -16.26 -24.12 -4.89
CA SER A 604 -16.81 -23.18 -3.89
C SER A 604 -16.71 -21.72 -4.32
N THR A 605 -15.65 -21.34 -5.06
CA THR A 605 -15.31 -19.93 -5.30
C THR A 605 -15.25 -19.53 -6.76
N ASN A 606 -15.37 -20.47 -7.70
CA ASN A 606 -15.17 -20.25 -9.15
C ASN A 606 -13.79 -19.70 -9.53
N ILE A 607 -12.78 -19.82 -8.67
CA ILE A 607 -11.41 -19.41 -8.97
C ILE A 607 -10.82 -20.36 -10.02
N LYS A 608 -10.26 -19.76 -11.08
CA LYS A 608 -9.60 -20.45 -12.18
C LYS A 608 -8.22 -19.84 -12.40
N PHE A 609 -7.35 -20.57 -13.06
CA PHE A 609 -6.07 -20.03 -13.52
C PHE A 609 -6.25 -18.90 -14.53
N ASP A 610 -5.26 -18.01 -14.52
CA ASP A 610 -5.10 -16.97 -15.54
C ASP A 610 -4.86 -17.64 -16.91
N ASP A 611 -5.77 -17.41 -17.83
CA ASP A 611 -5.75 -18.04 -19.17
C ASP A 611 -4.71 -17.44 -20.12
N ILE A 612 -4.03 -16.37 -19.71
CA ILE A 612 -2.96 -15.71 -20.46
C ILE A 612 -1.59 -16.14 -19.95
N ASN A 613 -1.33 -15.94 -18.66
CA ASN A 613 0.02 -16.03 -18.12
C ASN A 613 0.32 -17.40 -17.51
N TYR A 614 -0.69 -18.09 -16.97
CA TYR A 614 -0.46 -19.40 -16.36
C TYR A 614 -0.24 -20.48 -17.42
N PHE A 615 0.82 -21.26 -17.26
CA PHE A 615 1.07 -22.52 -17.94
C PHE A 615 1.73 -23.50 -16.98
N ARG A 616 1.56 -24.79 -17.27
CA ARG A 616 2.13 -25.82 -16.41
C ARG A 616 3.64 -25.76 -16.40
N GLU A 617 4.26 -26.01 -15.25
CA GLU A 617 5.70 -25.85 -15.02
C GLU A 617 6.58 -26.62 -16.05
N TYR A 618 6.06 -27.72 -16.60
CA TYR A 618 6.73 -28.50 -17.66
C TYR A 618 6.48 -28.00 -19.09
N GLN A 619 5.58 -27.04 -19.27
CA GLN A 619 5.27 -26.47 -20.57
C GLN A 619 6.19 -25.26 -20.83
N ARG A 620 6.57 -25.07 -22.06
CA ARG A 620 7.30 -23.87 -22.46
C ARG A 620 6.32 -22.80 -22.91
N PRO A 621 6.61 -21.51 -22.62
CA PRO A 621 5.83 -20.43 -23.19
C PRO A 621 5.74 -20.55 -24.70
N PRO A 622 4.61 -20.20 -25.34
CA PRO A 622 4.46 -20.22 -26.77
C PRO A 622 5.44 -19.24 -27.42
N LYS A 623 5.84 -19.53 -28.65
CA LYS A 623 6.62 -18.57 -29.44
C LYS A 623 5.74 -17.38 -29.83
N MET A 624 6.35 -16.21 -29.96
CA MET A 624 5.68 -15.01 -30.47
C MET A 624 5.03 -15.32 -31.83
N PRO A 625 3.72 -15.08 -32.02
CA PRO A 625 3.06 -15.26 -33.32
C PRO A 625 3.66 -14.36 -34.40
N LYS A 626 3.78 -14.87 -35.61
CA LYS A 626 4.25 -14.08 -36.75
C LYS A 626 3.23 -13.07 -37.27
N SER A 627 1.95 -13.29 -36.99
CA SER A 627 0.85 -12.40 -37.35
C SER A 627 -0.24 -12.50 -36.31
N PHE A 628 -0.99 -11.41 -36.13
CA PHE A 628 -2.08 -11.30 -35.19
C PHE A 628 -3.40 -11.21 -35.95
N LYS A 629 -4.15 -12.30 -36.00
CA LYS A 629 -5.42 -12.41 -36.70
C LYS A 629 -6.60 -12.59 -35.71
N THR A 630 -6.30 -13.18 -34.57
CA THR A 630 -7.29 -13.57 -33.58
C THR A 630 -6.93 -13.06 -32.19
N MET A 631 -7.87 -13.07 -31.27
CA MET A 631 -7.61 -12.78 -29.85
C MET A 631 -6.64 -13.82 -29.23
N GLU A 632 -6.68 -15.06 -29.74
CA GLU A 632 -5.75 -16.09 -29.28
C GLU A 632 -4.30 -15.80 -29.69
N ASP A 633 -4.08 -15.16 -30.83
CA ASP A 633 -2.73 -14.70 -31.21
C ASP A 633 -2.21 -13.65 -30.25
N ILE A 634 -3.07 -12.73 -29.79
CA ILE A 634 -2.72 -11.73 -28.78
C ILE A 634 -2.38 -12.40 -27.44
N LYS A 635 -3.20 -13.36 -27.02
CA LYS A 635 -2.93 -14.13 -25.79
C LYS A 635 -1.61 -14.89 -25.89
N ASN A 636 -1.33 -15.53 -27.01
CA ASN A 636 -0.07 -16.26 -27.24
C ASN A 636 1.14 -15.32 -27.27
N ALA A 637 0.98 -14.11 -27.84
CA ALA A 637 2.02 -13.10 -27.81
C ALA A 637 2.27 -12.61 -26.36
N ALA A 638 1.22 -12.29 -25.65
CA ALA A 638 1.32 -11.90 -24.24
C ALA A 638 1.98 -13.00 -23.39
N ARG A 639 1.52 -14.25 -23.54
CA ARG A 639 2.10 -15.42 -22.86
C ARG A 639 3.58 -15.64 -23.20
N SER A 640 4.02 -15.28 -24.42
CA SER A 640 5.42 -15.37 -24.80
C SER A 640 6.34 -14.42 -24.03
N LEU A 641 5.79 -13.38 -23.37
CA LEU A 641 6.54 -12.44 -22.55
C LEU A 641 6.89 -13.01 -21.15
N THR A 642 6.20 -14.07 -20.70
CA THR A 642 6.48 -14.72 -19.40
C THR A 642 7.82 -15.48 -19.39
N ALA A 643 8.47 -15.64 -20.55
CA ALA A 643 9.80 -16.24 -20.64
C ALA A 643 10.86 -15.31 -20.02
N PRO A 644 11.77 -15.83 -19.17
CA PRO A 644 12.87 -15.05 -18.61
C PRO A 644 13.73 -14.35 -19.68
N GLY A 645 14.39 -13.27 -19.30
CA GLY A 645 15.33 -12.56 -20.15
C GLY A 645 14.66 -11.75 -21.27
N THR A 646 13.45 -11.24 -21.03
CA THR A 646 12.81 -10.28 -21.94
C THR A 646 13.57 -8.95 -21.87
N GLY A 647 14.18 -8.50 -22.98
CA GLY A 647 15.09 -7.36 -23.00
C GLY A 647 14.51 -6.03 -22.53
N PHE A 648 13.18 -5.84 -22.65
CA PHE A 648 12.49 -4.67 -22.10
C PHE A 648 12.72 -4.47 -20.59
N LEU A 649 12.94 -5.54 -19.85
CA LEU A 649 13.15 -5.50 -18.41
C LEU A 649 14.45 -4.82 -18.03
N GLU A 650 15.53 -5.07 -18.74
CA GLU A 650 16.81 -4.42 -18.50
C GLU A 650 16.75 -2.92 -18.77
N HIS A 651 15.87 -2.50 -19.67
CA HIS A 651 15.74 -1.11 -20.09
C HIS A 651 14.81 -0.27 -19.20
N VAL A 652 13.75 -0.86 -18.66
CA VAL A 652 12.79 -0.18 -17.77
C VAL A 652 13.31 -0.16 -16.32
N THR A 653 14.48 -0.74 -16.10
CA THR A 653 15.05 -1.09 -14.81
C THR A 653 15.71 0.03 -14.02
N ALA A 654 14.97 1.03 -13.68
CA ALA A 654 15.09 1.46 -12.29
C ALA A 654 14.38 0.40 -11.44
N ASN A 655 14.95 -0.05 -10.32
CA ASN A 655 14.40 -1.06 -9.42
C ASN A 655 12.95 -0.77 -8.95
N ASP A 656 12.48 0.45 -9.17
CA ASP A 656 11.19 0.99 -8.80
C ASP A 656 10.14 0.96 -9.92
N VAL A 657 10.46 0.43 -11.11
CA VAL A 657 9.53 0.33 -12.25
C VAL A 657 8.99 -1.08 -12.36
N ASN A 658 7.73 -1.29 -12.00
CA ASN A 658 7.08 -2.60 -11.97
C ASN A 658 5.84 -2.69 -12.86
N THR A 659 5.20 -1.57 -13.21
CA THR A 659 3.90 -1.59 -13.89
C THR A 659 3.83 -0.62 -15.06
N MET A 660 3.37 -1.13 -16.21
CA MET A 660 3.01 -0.31 -17.36
C MET A 660 1.51 -0.51 -17.66
N PHE A 661 0.73 0.58 -17.70
CA PHE A 661 -0.65 0.50 -18.17
C PHE A 661 -0.69 0.69 -19.68
N VAL A 662 -1.33 -0.24 -20.36
CA VAL A 662 -1.42 -0.30 -21.82
C VAL A 662 -2.87 -0.09 -22.24
N ARG A 663 -3.14 0.96 -23.02
CA ARG A 663 -4.41 1.13 -23.70
C ARG A 663 -4.34 0.49 -25.07
N ILE A 664 -5.16 -0.53 -25.31
CA ILE A 664 -5.26 -1.18 -26.62
C ILE A 664 -6.50 -0.67 -27.32
N ILE A 665 -6.31 -0.08 -28.51
CA ILE A 665 -7.38 0.49 -29.36
C ILE A 665 -7.74 -0.52 -30.44
N MET A 666 -8.96 -1.08 -30.35
CA MET A 666 -9.47 -2.07 -31.28
C MET A 666 -9.93 -1.45 -32.61
N PRO A 667 -10.10 -2.25 -33.68
CA PRO A 667 -10.55 -1.77 -34.98
C PRO A 667 -11.92 -1.05 -34.94
N ASP A 668 -12.79 -1.45 -34.04
CA ASP A 668 -14.11 -0.80 -33.80
C ASP A 668 -14.02 0.47 -32.94
N LYS A 669 -12.80 0.99 -32.71
CA LYS A 669 -12.46 2.15 -31.86
C LYS A 669 -12.74 1.98 -30.38
N LYS A 670 -13.24 0.82 -29.94
CA LYS A 670 -13.29 0.52 -28.51
C LYS A 670 -11.87 0.36 -27.98
N SER A 671 -11.70 0.62 -26.69
CA SER A 671 -10.41 0.44 -26.04
C SER A 671 -10.59 -0.38 -24.78
N PHE A 672 -9.57 -1.14 -24.42
CA PHE A 672 -9.48 -1.75 -23.11
C PHE A 672 -8.10 -1.51 -22.53
N ALA A 673 -8.04 -1.53 -21.18
CA ALA A 673 -6.79 -1.44 -20.45
C ALA A 673 -6.22 -2.85 -20.18
N ALA A 674 -4.90 -2.92 -20.19
CA ALA A 674 -4.14 -4.05 -19.68
C ALA A 674 -2.95 -3.50 -18.87
N THR A 675 -2.40 -4.32 -17.99
CA THR A 675 -1.19 -4.01 -17.23
C THR A 675 -0.11 -5.01 -17.60
N ILE A 676 1.07 -4.54 -17.95
CA ILE A 676 2.29 -5.35 -17.96
C ILE A 676 2.92 -5.18 -16.58
N VAL A 677 3.12 -6.29 -15.87
CA VAL A 677 3.73 -6.34 -14.55
C VAL A 677 5.08 -7.01 -14.63
N VAL A 678 6.08 -6.41 -14.03
CA VAL A 678 7.42 -6.97 -13.90
C VAL A 678 7.49 -7.82 -12.64
N ASN A 679 7.85 -9.09 -12.79
CA ASN A 679 8.17 -10.01 -11.72
C ASN A 679 9.69 -10.09 -11.59
N ARG A 680 10.28 -9.30 -10.70
CA ARG A 680 11.72 -9.29 -10.47
C ARG A 680 12.14 -10.56 -9.74
N TRP A 681 13.22 -11.12 -10.21
CA TRP A 681 13.86 -12.23 -9.52
C TRP A 681 14.85 -11.70 -8.50
N HIS A 682 14.63 -12.05 -7.25
CA HIS A 682 15.57 -11.82 -6.17
C HIS A 682 15.53 -12.96 -5.16
N ASP A 683 16.60 -13.16 -4.44
CA ASP A 683 16.65 -14.13 -3.37
C ASP A 683 16.14 -13.56 -2.05
N ASN A 684 15.73 -14.42 -1.14
CA ASN A 684 15.33 -14.05 0.21
C ASN A 684 16.48 -13.43 0.98
N VAL A 685 16.15 -12.57 1.92
CA VAL A 685 17.07 -11.74 2.68
C VAL A 685 16.89 -12.02 4.16
N ASN A 686 17.97 -12.37 4.85
CA ASN A 686 18.03 -12.37 6.31
C ASN A 686 18.74 -11.13 6.87
N SER A 687 19.42 -10.33 6.03
CA SER A 687 20.08 -9.08 6.42
C SER A 687 19.20 -7.85 6.13
N LEU A 688 19.47 -6.76 6.84
CA LEU A 688 18.74 -5.50 6.70
C LEU A 688 19.13 -4.70 5.45
N PHE A 689 20.24 -5.05 4.80
CA PHE A 689 20.84 -4.31 3.71
C PHE A 689 21.23 -5.26 2.56
N GLY A 690 21.52 -4.71 1.38
CA GLY A 690 22.01 -5.50 0.25
C GLY A 690 20.90 -6.16 -0.58
N GLU A 691 19.71 -5.56 -0.63
CA GLU A 691 18.62 -6.06 -1.49
C GLU A 691 19.02 -6.02 -2.98
N ASP A 692 19.72 -4.96 -3.40
CA ASP A 692 20.16 -4.80 -4.80
C ASP A 692 21.17 -5.88 -5.23
N ASP A 693 21.95 -6.43 -4.30
CA ASP A 693 22.94 -7.47 -4.57
C ASP A 693 22.30 -8.84 -4.90
N ARG A 694 20.98 -8.96 -4.75
CA ARG A 694 20.22 -10.20 -4.90
C ARG A 694 19.33 -10.24 -6.11
N LEU A 695 19.24 -9.13 -6.83
CA LEU A 695 18.48 -9.05 -8.07
C LEU A 695 19.22 -9.83 -9.18
N ASP A 696 18.47 -10.61 -9.95
CA ASP A 696 18.96 -11.30 -11.13
C ASP A 696 18.01 -11.02 -12.30
N SER A 697 18.27 -9.91 -13.00
CA SER A 697 17.45 -9.45 -14.12
C SER A 697 17.36 -10.45 -15.27
N SER A 698 18.34 -11.37 -15.39
CA SER A 698 18.30 -12.42 -16.41
C SER A 698 17.17 -13.44 -16.20
N LYS A 699 16.62 -13.49 -14.98
CA LYS A 699 15.51 -14.36 -14.57
C LYS A 699 14.19 -13.63 -14.41
N ASP A 700 14.16 -12.31 -14.56
CA ASP A 700 12.94 -11.53 -14.50
C ASP A 700 11.95 -11.97 -15.58
N THR A 701 10.66 -11.89 -15.25
CA THR A 701 9.57 -12.25 -16.15
C THR A 701 8.52 -11.13 -16.22
N LEU A 702 7.64 -11.21 -17.20
CA LEU A 702 6.54 -10.26 -17.38
C LEU A 702 5.20 -10.99 -17.40
N ASP A 703 4.25 -10.47 -16.64
CA ASP A 703 2.84 -10.83 -16.78
C ASP A 703 2.06 -9.76 -17.55
N PHE A 704 1.19 -10.20 -18.47
CA PHE A 704 0.25 -9.35 -19.18
C PHE A 704 -1.16 -9.59 -18.66
N ILE A 705 -1.70 -8.65 -17.87
CA ILE A 705 -2.95 -8.82 -17.14
C ILE A 705 -4.00 -7.85 -17.68
N ARG A 706 -5.21 -8.33 -17.96
CA ARG A 706 -6.32 -7.45 -18.37
C ARG A 706 -6.78 -6.59 -17.19
N GLY A 707 -7.02 -5.31 -17.45
CA GLY A 707 -7.40 -4.34 -16.43
C GLY A 707 -6.20 -3.73 -15.73
N TYR A 708 -6.36 -3.43 -14.46
CA TYR A 708 -5.40 -2.66 -13.67
C TYR A 708 -4.80 -3.48 -12.54
N VAL A 709 -3.48 -3.52 -12.47
CA VAL A 709 -2.70 -4.08 -11.37
C VAL A 709 -1.81 -2.99 -10.81
N GLY A 710 -1.82 -2.84 -9.49
CA GLY A 710 -1.07 -1.79 -8.80
C GLY A 710 -1.86 -0.49 -8.63
N SER A 711 -1.32 0.35 -7.76
CA SER A 711 -1.93 1.63 -7.36
C SER A 711 -1.30 2.83 -8.05
N TYR A 712 -0.20 2.61 -8.77
CA TYR A 712 0.47 3.62 -9.56
C TYR A 712 1.03 3.01 -10.85
N PRO A 713 0.81 3.66 -12.00
CA PRO A 713 1.53 3.32 -13.21
C PRO A 713 2.95 3.90 -13.15
N ASN A 714 3.94 3.12 -13.51
CA ASN A 714 5.27 3.65 -13.77
C ASN A 714 5.39 4.21 -15.19
N SER A 715 4.54 3.73 -16.10
CA SER A 715 4.45 4.23 -17.48
C SER A 715 3.12 3.93 -18.13
N PHE A 716 2.81 4.67 -19.19
CA PHE A 716 1.67 4.43 -20.08
C PHE A 716 2.13 4.07 -21.48
N ALA A 717 1.38 3.17 -22.11
CA ALA A 717 1.47 2.92 -23.54
C ALA A 717 0.09 3.01 -24.19
N VAL A 718 0.05 3.48 -25.45
CA VAL A 718 -1.17 3.51 -26.26
C VAL A 718 -0.88 2.80 -27.58
N VAL A 719 -1.58 1.69 -27.82
CA VAL A 719 -1.29 0.78 -28.94
C VAL A 719 -2.55 0.52 -29.75
N HIS A 720 -2.51 0.74 -31.05
CA HIS A 720 -3.57 0.30 -31.95
C HIS A 720 -3.44 -1.19 -32.23
N TYR A 721 -4.56 -1.88 -32.39
CA TYR A 721 -4.60 -3.32 -32.67
C TYR A 721 -3.64 -3.77 -33.76
N LYS A 722 -3.58 -3.02 -34.89
CA LYS A 722 -2.68 -3.31 -36.02
C LYS A 722 -1.20 -3.26 -35.67
N ASP A 723 -0.83 -2.52 -34.62
CA ASP A 723 0.54 -2.28 -34.19
C ASP A 723 0.95 -3.21 -33.02
N LEU A 724 0.03 -4.05 -32.51
CA LEU A 724 0.32 -5.00 -31.44
C LEU A 724 1.49 -5.96 -31.74
N PRO A 725 1.64 -6.49 -32.98
CA PRO A 725 2.79 -7.34 -33.29
C PRO A 725 4.13 -6.62 -33.12
N ASP A 726 4.22 -5.36 -33.55
CA ASP A 726 5.41 -4.52 -33.38
C ASP A 726 5.65 -4.22 -31.89
N PHE A 727 4.60 -3.83 -31.16
CA PHE A 727 4.68 -3.55 -29.73
C PHE A 727 5.18 -4.74 -28.91
N PHE A 728 4.58 -5.93 -29.06
CA PHE A 728 5.04 -7.13 -28.35
C PHE A 728 6.44 -7.56 -28.74
N ASN A 729 6.78 -7.42 -30.03
CA ASN A 729 8.11 -7.77 -30.51
C ASN A 729 9.19 -6.83 -29.94
N ILE A 730 8.89 -5.53 -29.83
CA ILE A 730 9.80 -4.56 -29.21
C ILE A 730 10.02 -4.92 -27.74
N ILE A 731 8.96 -5.18 -26.98
CA ILE A 731 9.08 -5.54 -25.56
C ILE A 731 9.95 -6.79 -25.40
N LYS A 732 9.71 -7.82 -26.19
CA LYS A 732 10.43 -9.09 -26.06
C LYS A 732 11.91 -8.99 -26.44
N ASN A 733 12.23 -8.26 -27.49
CA ASN A 733 13.57 -8.20 -28.08
C ASN A 733 14.20 -6.82 -27.92
N PHE A 734 13.88 -6.09 -26.88
CA PHE A 734 14.47 -4.79 -26.62
C PHE A 734 15.98 -4.94 -26.36
N ASP A 735 16.81 -4.17 -27.08
CA ASP A 735 18.27 -4.28 -27.07
C ASP A 735 18.99 -2.93 -26.84
N GLU A 736 18.27 -1.93 -26.33
CA GLU A 736 18.77 -0.56 -26.10
C GLU A 736 19.24 0.21 -27.35
N SER A 737 19.17 -0.40 -28.54
CA SER A 737 19.54 0.30 -29.77
C SER A 737 18.67 1.54 -30.02
N GLU A 738 19.21 2.54 -30.73
CA GLU A 738 18.45 3.74 -31.10
C GLU A 738 17.16 3.38 -31.87
N ASP A 739 17.19 2.33 -32.69
CA ASP A 739 16.01 1.85 -33.40
C ASP A 739 14.95 1.29 -32.45
N ALA A 740 15.33 0.44 -31.49
CA ALA A 740 14.43 -0.08 -30.46
C ALA A 740 13.81 1.04 -29.62
N GLN A 741 14.62 2.00 -29.20
CA GLN A 741 14.14 3.19 -28.45
C GLN A 741 13.18 4.05 -29.27
N LYS A 742 13.49 4.30 -30.54
CA LYS A 742 12.63 5.04 -31.46
C LYS A 742 11.32 4.33 -31.75
N ARG A 743 11.34 3.01 -31.93
CA ARG A 743 10.14 2.19 -32.15
C ARG A 743 9.28 2.14 -30.90
N PHE A 744 9.88 1.94 -29.74
CA PHE A 744 9.18 1.96 -28.45
C PHE A 744 8.52 3.32 -28.18
N GLY A 745 9.22 4.41 -28.49
CA GLY A 745 8.72 5.78 -28.35
C GLY A 745 7.45 6.09 -29.12
N LYS A 746 7.03 5.24 -30.09
CA LYS A 746 5.74 5.41 -30.76
C LYS A 746 4.54 5.09 -29.85
N TYR A 747 4.74 4.25 -28.87
CA TYR A 747 3.68 3.70 -28.01
C TYR A 747 3.73 4.24 -26.61
N PHE A 748 4.93 4.53 -26.12
CA PHE A 748 5.19 4.98 -24.75
C PHE A 748 4.87 6.46 -24.58
N ILE A 749 4.21 6.78 -23.48
CA ILE A 749 3.86 8.16 -23.10
C ILE A 749 4.80 8.61 -21.99
N GLY A 750 5.82 9.36 -22.34
CA GLY A 750 6.75 9.96 -21.39
C GLY A 750 6.12 11.08 -20.58
N ARG A 751 6.79 11.47 -19.49
CA ARG A 751 6.37 12.61 -18.65
C ARG A 751 6.25 13.92 -19.44
N SER A 752 7.16 14.13 -20.41
CA SER A 752 7.18 15.34 -21.25
C SER A 752 6.20 15.31 -22.42
N ASP A 753 5.46 14.19 -22.64
CA ASP A 753 4.52 14.10 -23.76
C ASP A 753 3.37 15.11 -23.58
N LYS A 754 3.09 15.89 -24.59
CA LYS A 754 1.99 16.86 -24.61
C LYS A 754 0.61 16.24 -24.34
N ASN A 755 0.45 14.95 -24.63
CA ASN A 755 -0.77 14.18 -24.42
C ASN A 755 -0.82 13.49 -23.06
N PHE A 756 0.21 13.67 -22.20
CA PHE A 756 0.31 12.97 -20.92
C PHE A 756 -1.00 13.06 -20.11
N TRP A 757 -1.47 14.29 -19.83
CA TRP A 757 -2.68 14.48 -19.04
C TRP A 757 -3.95 13.91 -19.69
N GLN A 758 -4.03 13.91 -21.02
CA GLN A 758 -5.14 13.29 -21.73
C GLN A 758 -5.11 11.76 -21.58
N THR A 759 -3.93 11.16 -21.64
CA THR A 759 -3.74 9.73 -21.45
C THR A 759 -4.04 9.32 -20.00
N TYR A 760 -3.51 10.06 -19.02
CA TYR A 760 -3.81 9.84 -17.61
C TYR A 760 -5.33 9.92 -17.33
N ASP A 761 -5.98 10.99 -17.82
CA ASP A 761 -7.44 11.19 -17.66
C ASP A 761 -8.22 10.02 -18.27
N TRP A 762 -7.74 9.45 -19.38
CA TRP A 762 -8.40 8.29 -20.00
C TRP A 762 -8.27 7.04 -19.09
N PHE A 763 -7.08 6.70 -18.62
CA PHE A 763 -6.88 5.54 -17.74
C PHE A 763 -7.67 5.69 -16.43
N GLN A 764 -7.64 6.86 -15.84
CA GLN A 764 -8.39 7.12 -14.59
C GLN A 764 -9.91 6.98 -14.78
N ASN A 765 -10.45 7.54 -15.87
CA ASN A 765 -11.87 7.42 -16.16
C ASN A 765 -12.28 5.98 -16.50
N ASP A 766 -11.44 5.25 -17.20
CA ASP A 766 -11.67 3.85 -17.54
C ASP A 766 -11.66 2.98 -16.27
N PHE A 767 -10.69 3.18 -15.37
CA PHE A 767 -10.64 2.47 -14.10
C PHE A 767 -11.88 2.73 -13.24
N ASN A 768 -12.26 3.98 -13.07
CA ASN A 768 -13.46 4.33 -12.31
C ASN A 768 -14.75 3.71 -12.90
N LYS A 769 -14.76 3.49 -14.20
CA LYS A 769 -15.89 2.87 -14.91
C LYS A 769 -15.91 1.35 -14.79
N GLN A 770 -14.72 0.72 -14.81
CA GLN A 770 -14.58 -0.73 -14.67
C GLN A 770 -14.86 -1.21 -13.24
N ASP A 771 -14.37 -0.47 -12.24
CA ASP A 771 -14.53 -0.83 -10.83
C ASP A 771 -14.88 0.41 -9.98
N PRO A 772 -16.13 0.87 -10.02
CA PRO A 772 -16.54 2.09 -9.33
C PRO A 772 -16.48 2.01 -7.80
N ILE A 773 -16.34 0.82 -7.23
CA ILE A 773 -16.29 0.61 -5.78
C ILE A 773 -14.85 0.60 -5.28
N ASN A 774 -13.95 -0.10 -5.95
CA ASN A 774 -12.57 -0.25 -5.50
C ASN A 774 -11.61 0.72 -6.19
N SER A 775 -12.06 1.45 -7.22
CA SER A 775 -11.21 2.44 -7.87
C SER A 775 -10.95 3.64 -6.96
N GLY A 776 -9.85 4.31 -7.22
CA GLY A 776 -9.44 5.57 -6.63
C GLY A 776 -8.44 6.23 -7.57
N LEU A 777 -7.97 7.42 -7.24
CA LEU A 777 -6.95 8.06 -8.05
C LEU A 777 -5.65 7.26 -8.05
N PHE A 778 -5.02 7.13 -9.20
CA PHE A 778 -3.68 6.59 -9.31
C PHE A 778 -2.66 7.58 -8.78
N ASP A 779 -1.64 7.07 -8.10
CA ASP A 779 -0.49 7.84 -7.64
C ASP A 779 0.54 7.97 -8.78
N LEU A 780 1.01 9.17 -9.07
CA LEU A 780 2.00 9.45 -10.11
C LEU A 780 3.42 9.69 -9.56
N ASN A 781 3.64 9.58 -8.25
CA ASN A 781 4.97 9.81 -7.66
C ASN A 781 6.02 8.83 -8.19
N ARG A 782 5.60 7.67 -8.70
CA ARG A 782 6.47 6.63 -9.27
C ARG A 782 6.42 6.56 -10.80
N TYR A 783 5.84 7.56 -11.45
CA TYR A 783 5.81 7.56 -12.91
C TYR A 783 7.24 7.72 -13.47
N TYR A 784 7.70 6.73 -14.19
CA TYR A 784 9.05 6.71 -14.74
C TYR A 784 9.17 7.67 -15.93
N ARG A 785 10.39 8.20 -16.10
CA ARG A 785 10.72 9.06 -17.22
C ARG A 785 11.72 8.36 -18.13
N LYS A 786 11.39 8.17 -19.36
CA LYS A 786 12.33 8.23 -20.48
C LYS A 786 11.64 8.82 -21.68
#